data_b702f30091adfa3fd85c902dc918a616
#
_entry.id   b702f30091adfa3fd85c902dc918a616
#
_cell.length_a   1.000
_cell.length_b   1.000
_cell.length_c   1.000
_cell.angle_alpha   90.00
_cell.angle_beta   90.00
_cell.angle_gamma   90.00
#
_symmetry.space_group_name_H-M   'P 1'
#
loop_
_entity.id
_entity.type
_entity.pdbx_description
1 polymer ?
#
loop_
_entity_poly.entity_id
_entity_poly.type
_entity_poly.pdbx_seq_one_letter_code
_entity_poly.pdbx_strand_id
1 'polypeptide(L)'
;MNLIPADPTFSGKPAKAKQPAKASAVATSAGDSTAAVIASSVPPPAPPVISSSPLATPTLTAGVASVTHLTEKLAEYMSAADLKKVKEAYRFSDEMHLGQVRKSGEPYISHPIAVAEICADWKLDAQAIMAALLHDVMEDQDVKKDELIERFSAPVANLVDGLSKLEKIEFQSQIEAQAENFRKMLLAMASDVRVILIKLADRLHNMRTMEVMAPAKKARISSETMEVYVPIAHRLGLNNIYRELQDLSFSHLYPMRYRTLAKAVKAARGNRREVVTKILESVKNTLGMADIEAEVYGREKTLYGIYKKMRSKHLSFSQVLDVYGFRVVVDSFPNCYVALGTLHSLYKPMPGKFKDYIAIRKLNGYQSLHTTLIGPYGTPVEFQIRTQDMHRTAESGVAAHWLYKSGESNLSDLQQRTHAWLQSLLDIQQQTGDSAEFLEHVKVDLFPDSVYVFTPKSKIIALPRGATPIDFAYSIHTGIGDHTVSVTINNEPASLRTELRNGDIVEIVTDSSSRPSPTWLSFVRTGKARSAIRHHLRTINLPESITLGQQLLSQALTSLGMSPDLEEHLIERLLNESSAKSLDELYADIGIGKRMAALVARHIFGLRGGESASAPIDHNSAAELDPVTICGSEGVSVQLAPCCLPIPGDAIIGQLRRDQGLLVHTSDCTLAKRQKAKEPDRWIAVKWGTELNRRFDSRIKLLINNEKGILARVAAEIGESDANITYVGMDEDKDNVLHQLRFTIQVKDRVHLAGLLRNVRRVAGVNRILRERS
;
A
#
# COMPACT_ATOMS: atom_id res chain seq x y z
N MET A 1 -0.21 -1.60 -55.61
CA MET A 1 -0.96 -1.96 -56.81
C MET A 1 -2.43 -2.07 -56.46
N ASN A 2 -3.17 -1.10 -56.97
CA ASN A 2 -4.62 -1.05 -57.28
C ASN A 2 -5.62 -1.21 -56.12
N LEU A 3 -6.37 -0.24 -55.81
CA LEU A 3 -7.20 0.81 -56.38
C LEU A 3 -8.61 0.66 -55.76
N ILE A 4 -9.03 1.74 -55.15
CA ILE A 4 -10.39 2.09 -54.68
C ILE A 4 -11.33 2.16 -55.91
N PRO A 5 -12.68 1.98 -55.79
CA PRO A 5 -13.41 3.22 -55.85
C PRO A 5 -14.63 3.39 -54.86
N ALA A 6 -15.00 4.65 -54.75
CA ALA A 6 -16.00 5.31 -53.93
C ALA A 6 -17.44 5.20 -54.42
N ASP A 7 -18.36 5.43 -53.45
CA ASP A 7 -19.73 6.02 -53.44
C ASP A 7 -20.60 6.11 -54.70
N PRO A 8 -21.96 6.08 -54.56
CA PRO A 8 -22.68 7.32 -54.29
C PRO A 8 -23.98 7.27 -53.44
N THR A 9 -24.19 8.33 -52.75
CA THR A 9 -25.41 9.05 -52.27
C THR A 9 -26.77 8.58 -52.83
N PHE A 10 -27.80 8.45 -51.92
CA PHE A 10 -29.19 8.89 -52.24
C PHE A 10 -29.93 9.42 -51.00
N SER A 11 -30.48 10.61 -51.21
CA SER A 11 -31.34 11.35 -50.33
C SER A 11 -32.79 10.87 -50.43
N GLY A 12 -33.59 11.01 -49.33
CA GLY A 12 -35.03 10.84 -49.38
C GLY A 12 -35.72 11.02 -48.04
N LYS A 13 -36.44 12.10 -47.87
CA LYS A 13 -37.25 12.50 -46.71
C LYS A 13 -38.62 11.75 -46.65
N PRO A 14 -39.46 11.97 -45.59
CA PRO A 14 -40.26 10.97 -44.91
C PRO A 14 -41.74 10.90 -45.33
N ALA A 15 -42.45 9.83 -45.03
CA ALA A 15 -43.91 9.73 -45.16
C ALA A 15 -44.59 9.18 -43.90
N LYS A 16 -45.72 9.78 -43.59
CA LYS A 16 -46.61 9.70 -42.43
C LYS A 16 -47.41 8.39 -42.33
N ALA A 17 -47.69 8.04 -41.08
CA ALA A 17 -48.96 7.55 -40.49
C ALA A 17 -49.94 6.65 -41.26
N LYS A 18 -50.32 5.55 -40.56
CA LYS A 18 -51.73 5.13 -40.42
C LYS A 18 -51.91 4.07 -39.34
N GLN A 19 -52.68 4.35 -38.29
CA GLN A 19 -53.57 3.37 -37.62
C GLN A 19 -54.74 3.07 -38.52
N PRO A 20 -55.43 1.91 -38.41
CA PRO A 20 -56.46 1.58 -37.44
C PRO A 20 -56.51 0.04 -37.17
N ALA A 21 -57.38 -0.60 -36.42
CA ALA A 21 -58.73 -0.43 -35.92
C ALA A 21 -59.05 -1.57 -34.89
N LYS A 22 -60.06 -1.31 -34.10
CA LYS A 22 -60.74 -2.21 -33.14
C LYS A 22 -61.55 -3.31 -33.85
N ALA A 23 -61.68 -4.49 -33.21
CA ALA A 23 -62.85 -5.38 -33.19
C ALA A 23 -62.63 -6.45 -32.11
N SER A 24 -63.41 -6.58 -31.17
CA SER A 24 -64.79 -6.87 -30.76
C SER A 24 -64.91 -8.31 -30.24
N ALA A 25 -65.49 -8.35 -29.04
CA ALA A 25 -65.81 -9.51 -28.22
C ALA A 25 -66.77 -10.51 -28.88
N VAL A 26 -66.63 -11.80 -28.53
CA VAL A 26 -67.77 -12.74 -28.48
C VAL A 26 -67.62 -13.64 -27.23
N ALA A 27 -68.68 -13.65 -26.43
CA ALA A 27 -68.93 -14.54 -25.29
C ALA A 27 -69.74 -15.72 -25.74
N THR A 28 -69.51 -16.92 -25.16
CA THR A 28 -70.49 -18.00 -24.96
C THR A 28 -70.03 -18.89 -23.84
N SER A 29 -70.62 -18.87 -22.73
CA SER A 29 -71.63 -19.53 -21.94
C SER A 29 -71.46 -21.06 -21.74
N ALA A 30 -71.41 -21.40 -20.45
CA ALA A 30 -72.11 -22.42 -19.67
C ALA A 30 -71.71 -23.90 -19.77
N GLY A 31 -71.56 -24.46 -18.58
CA GLY A 31 -71.62 -25.93 -18.32
C GLY A 31 -71.24 -26.29 -16.89
N ASP A 32 -72.27 -26.36 -16.05
CA ASP A 32 -72.23 -26.86 -14.68
C ASP A 32 -71.77 -28.30 -14.54
N SER A 33 -71.01 -28.67 -13.52
CA SER A 33 -71.43 -29.83 -12.65
C SER A 33 -70.54 -29.92 -11.39
N THR A 34 -71.21 -30.01 -10.32
CA THR A 34 -70.87 -30.23 -8.91
C THR A 34 -70.13 -31.53 -8.65
N ALA A 35 -69.05 -31.45 -7.79
CA ALA A 35 -68.71 -32.49 -6.82
C ALA A 35 -67.90 -31.91 -5.66
N ALA A 36 -68.51 -31.91 -4.48
CA ALA A 36 -67.92 -31.52 -3.22
C ALA A 36 -66.94 -32.60 -2.73
N VAL A 37 -65.71 -32.19 -2.41
CA VAL A 37 -64.81 -32.96 -1.53
C VAL A 37 -64.30 -32.02 -0.42
N ILE A 38 -64.64 -32.39 0.79
CA ILE A 38 -64.21 -31.77 2.07
C ILE A 38 -62.71 -32.01 2.21
N ALA A 39 -61.89 -30.97 2.20
CA ALA A 39 -60.51 -31.04 2.61
C ALA A 39 -60.26 -29.98 3.70
N SER A 40 -59.76 -30.44 4.82
CA SER A 40 -59.37 -29.74 6.03
C SER A 40 -58.47 -28.54 5.78
N SER A 41 -58.86 -27.40 6.32
CA SER A 41 -58.09 -26.15 6.33
C SER A 41 -56.89 -26.25 7.25
N VAL A 42 -55.70 -26.39 6.68
CA VAL A 42 -54.44 -26.03 7.31
C VAL A 42 -54.16 -24.57 6.92
N PRO A 43 -53.93 -23.63 7.88
CA PRO A 43 -53.61 -22.27 7.51
C PRO A 43 -52.27 -22.22 6.78
N PRO A 44 -52.09 -21.34 5.78
CA PRO A 44 -50.83 -21.19 5.07
C PRO A 44 -49.72 -20.73 6.05
N PRO A 45 -48.49 -21.23 5.88
CA PRO A 45 -47.36 -20.75 6.70
C PRO A 45 -47.20 -19.26 6.54
N ALA A 46 -46.99 -18.57 7.67
CA ALA A 46 -46.69 -17.14 7.67
C ALA A 46 -45.51 -16.80 6.77
N PRO A 47 -45.57 -15.70 6.01
CA PRO A 47 -44.46 -15.32 5.14
C PRO A 47 -43.18 -15.18 6.01
N PRO A 48 -42.01 -15.64 5.46
CA PRO A 48 -40.77 -15.56 6.20
C PRO A 48 -40.51 -14.11 6.57
N VAL A 49 -40.32 -13.87 7.85
CA VAL A 49 -39.95 -12.59 8.42
C VAL A 49 -38.64 -12.21 7.70
N ILE A 50 -38.71 -11.19 6.85
CA ILE A 50 -37.56 -10.58 6.24
C ILE A 50 -36.75 -10.01 7.39
N SER A 51 -35.73 -10.73 7.82
CA SER A 51 -34.65 -10.21 8.65
C SER A 51 -33.89 -9.18 7.83
N SER A 52 -34.51 -8.01 7.63
CA SER A 52 -33.79 -6.79 7.34
C SER A 52 -33.05 -6.45 8.63
N SER A 53 -31.83 -6.97 8.80
CA SER A 53 -30.91 -6.33 9.72
C SER A 53 -30.76 -4.91 9.24
N PRO A 54 -31.37 -3.91 9.88
CA PRO A 54 -30.99 -2.54 9.64
C PRO A 54 -29.51 -2.50 10.01
N LEU A 55 -28.66 -1.90 9.19
CA LEU A 55 -27.46 -1.27 9.70
C LEU A 55 -27.93 -0.35 10.84
N ALA A 56 -27.92 -0.90 12.04
CA ALA A 56 -28.08 -0.13 13.26
C ALA A 56 -26.97 0.92 13.13
N THR A 57 -27.38 2.17 12.96
CA THR A 57 -26.61 3.23 13.60
C THR A 57 -26.26 2.64 14.96
N PRO A 58 -25.00 2.59 15.39
CA PRO A 58 -24.68 2.15 16.71
C PRO A 58 -25.37 3.14 17.66
N THR A 59 -26.59 2.83 18.03
CA THR A 59 -27.20 3.30 19.26
C THR A 59 -26.41 2.54 20.30
N LEU A 60 -25.51 3.26 20.95
CA LEU A 60 -24.76 2.88 22.13
C LEU A 60 -25.69 2.40 23.26
N THR A 61 -26.05 1.18 23.17
CA THR A 61 -26.24 0.26 24.28
C THR A 61 -25.43 -0.97 23.89
N ALA A 62 -24.10 -0.85 23.97
CA ALA A 62 -23.27 -2.01 24.11
C ALA A 62 -23.76 -2.69 25.38
N GLY A 63 -24.50 -3.77 25.24
CA GLY A 63 -24.82 -4.63 26.37
C GLY A 63 -23.50 -4.99 27.01
N VAL A 64 -23.40 -4.91 28.32
CA VAL A 64 -22.22 -5.31 29.09
C VAL A 64 -21.87 -6.73 28.62
N ALA A 65 -20.66 -6.92 28.07
CA ALA A 65 -20.21 -8.21 27.57
C ALA A 65 -20.36 -9.24 28.72
N SER A 66 -21.11 -10.32 28.45
CA SER A 66 -21.46 -11.30 29.46
C SER A 66 -20.79 -12.63 29.20
N VAL A 67 -20.16 -13.19 30.22
CA VAL A 67 -19.58 -14.55 30.17
C VAL A 67 -20.64 -15.59 29.79
N THR A 68 -21.88 -15.41 30.18
CA THR A 68 -22.97 -16.32 29.81
C THR A 68 -23.16 -16.33 28.29
N HIS A 69 -23.29 -15.17 27.69
CA HIS A 69 -23.42 -15.02 26.23
C HIS A 69 -22.22 -15.58 25.48
N LEU A 70 -20.98 -15.28 25.93
CA LEU A 70 -19.77 -15.87 25.38
C LEU A 70 -19.81 -17.40 25.46
N THR A 71 -20.17 -17.95 26.62
CA THR A 71 -20.23 -19.40 26.84
C THR A 71 -21.27 -20.09 25.96
N GLU A 72 -22.45 -19.51 25.80
CA GLU A 72 -23.51 -20.01 24.91
C GLU A 72 -23.01 -20.08 23.46
N LYS A 73 -22.37 -19.01 22.99
CA LYS A 73 -21.79 -18.92 21.65
C LYS A 73 -20.68 -19.94 21.40
N LEU A 74 -19.80 -20.14 22.38
CA LEU A 74 -18.73 -21.13 22.31
C LEU A 74 -19.26 -22.56 22.34
N ALA A 75 -20.37 -22.81 23.06
CA ALA A 75 -20.99 -24.14 23.15
C ALA A 75 -21.53 -24.65 21.78
N GLU A 76 -21.77 -23.75 20.82
CA GLU A 76 -22.19 -24.13 19.47
C GLU A 76 -21.13 -24.93 18.69
N TYR A 77 -19.83 -24.79 19.03
CA TYR A 77 -18.75 -25.37 18.25
C TYR A 77 -17.58 -25.95 19.04
N MET A 78 -17.52 -25.76 20.37
CA MET A 78 -16.46 -26.26 21.23
C MET A 78 -16.89 -27.48 22.07
N SER A 79 -15.92 -28.31 22.42
CA SER A 79 -16.15 -29.43 23.33
C SER A 79 -16.38 -28.94 24.78
N ALA A 80 -17.09 -29.75 25.59
CA ALA A 80 -17.28 -29.44 27.00
C ALA A 80 -15.97 -29.31 27.80
N ALA A 81 -14.92 -30.07 27.38
CA ALA A 81 -13.60 -29.99 27.99
C ALA A 81 -12.91 -28.63 27.69
N ASP A 82 -13.01 -28.14 26.45
CA ASP A 82 -12.45 -26.86 26.06
C ASP A 82 -13.20 -25.69 26.71
N LEU A 83 -14.53 -25.78 26.80
CA LEU A 83 -15.35 -24.81 27.53
C LEU A 83 -14.95 -24.67 29.01
N LYS A 84 -14.56 -25.80 29.65
CA LYS A 84 -14.05 -25.77 31.01
C LYS A 84 -12.76 -24.98 31.14
N LYS A 85 -11.81 -25.17 30.20
CA LYS A 85 -10.54 -24.45 30.17
C LYS A 85 -10.74 -22.96 29.91
N VAL A 86 -11.65 -22.60 28.98
CA VAL A 86 -11.99 -21.20 28.70
C VAL A 86 -12.60 -20.52 29.94
N LYS A 87 -13.47 -21.21 30.69
CA LYS A 87 -14.03 -20.68 31.93
C LYS A 87 -12.96 -20.49 33.03
N GLU A 88 -11.94 -21.34 33.05
CA GLU A 88 -10.79 -21.18 33.93
C GLU A 88 -9.94 -19.97 33.57
N ALA A 89 -9.66 -19.75 32.28
CA ALA A 89 -8.96 -18.57 31.79
C ALA A 89 -9.74 -17.28 32.10
N TYR A 90 -11.07 -17.31 31.98
CA TYR A 90 -11.92 -16.19 32.37
C TYR A 90 -11.78 -15.87 33.85
N ARG A 91 -11.90 -16.89 34.73
CA ARG A 91 -11.79 -16.68 36.19
C ARG A 91 -10.44 -16.09 36.57
N PHE A 92 -9.39 -16.61 36.00
CA PHE A 92 -8.03 -16.09 36.23
C PHE A 92 -7.90 -14.63 35.77
N SER A 93 -8.40 -14.28 34.57
CA SER A 93 -8.39 -12.90 34.09
C SER A 93 -9.23 -11.96 34.99
N ASP A 94 -10.39 -12.42 35.46
CA ASP A 94 -11.28 -11.65 36.36
C ASP A 94 -10.62 -11.40 37.72
N GLU A 95 -9.96 -12.41 38.30
CA GLU A 95 -9.16 -12.29 39.52
C GLU A 95 -8.01 -11.28 39.37
N MET A 96 -7.27 -11.34 38.27
CA MET A 96 -6.13 -10.43 38.01
C MET A 96 -6.58 -8.98 37.83
N HIS A 97 -7.74 -8.73 37.22
CA HIS A 97 -8.25 -7.39 36.98
C HIS A 97 -9.27 -6.93 38.05
N LEU A 98 -9.32 -7.62 39.18
CA LEU A 98 -10.27 -7.30 40.22
C LEU A 98 -10.08 -5.86 40.75
N GLY A 99 -11.16 -5.08 40.76
CA GLY A 99 -11.14 -3.67 41.18
C GLY A 99 -10.67 -2.67 40.11
N GLN A 100 -10.22 -3.12 38.99
CA GLN A 100 -9.90 -2.23 37.86
C GLN A 100 -11.17 -1.82 37.10
N VAL A 101 -11.24 -0.55 36.72
CA VAL A 101 -12.33 0.00 35.91
C VAL A 101 -11.80 0.72 34.67
N ARG A 102 -12.54 0.57 33.58
CA ARG A 102 -12.24 1.31 32.33
C ARG A 102 -12.59 2.79 32.48
N LYS A 103 -12.10 3.63 31.57
CA LYS A 103 -12.48 5.06 31.51
C LYS A 103 -13.97 5.30 31.28
N SER A 104 -14.69 4.30 30.77
CA SER A 104 -16.16 4.30 30.66
C SER A 104 -16.89 4.04 31.99
N GLY A 105 -16.18 3.63 33.04
CA GLY A 105 -16.74 3.26 34.34
C GLY A 105 -17.13 1.79 34.46
N GLU A 106 -16.97 0.98 33.42
CA GLU A 106 -17.25 -0.45 33.44
C GLU A 106 -16.10 -1.25 34.07
N PRO A 107 -16.34 -2.43 34.68
CA PRO A 107 -15.28 -3.33 35.11
C PRO A 107 -14.36 -3.68 33.97
N TYR A 108 -13.03 -3.74 34.24
CA TYR A 108 -12.02 -3.96 33.18
C TYR A 108 -12.25 -5.28 32.41
N ILE A 109 -12.68 -6.34 33.13
CA ILE A 109 -12.91 -7.67 32.55
C ILE A 109 -13.93 -7.66 31.38
N SER A 110 -14.80 -6.63 31.28
CA SER A 110 -15.72 -6.49 30.15
C SER A 110 -15.00 -6.39 28.81
N HIS A 111 -13.74 -5.87 28.80
CA HIS A 111 -12.93 -5.77 27.59
C HIS A 111 -12.41 -7.13 27.10
N PRO A 112 -11.67 -7.93 27.88
CA PRO A 112 -11.27 -9.27 27.46
C PRO A 112 -12.45 -10.15 27.02
N ILE A 113 -13.60 -10.07 27.70
CA ILE A 113 -14.81 -10.79 27.27
C ILE A 113 -15.25 -10.36 25.89
N ALA A 114 -15.34 -9.05 25.62
CA ALA A 114 -15.76 -8.53 24.32
C ALA A 114 -14.76 -8.87 23.19
N VAL A 115 -13.46 -8.87 23.49
CA VAL A 115 -12.44 -9.33 22.55
C VAL A 115 -12.60 -10.83 22.25
N ALA A 116 -12.85 -11.66 23.27
CA ALA A 116 -13.11 -13.07 23.11
C ALA A 116 -14.43 -13.35 22.34
N GLU A 117 -15.48 -12.54 22.52
CA GLU A 117 -16.72 -12.62 21.74
C GLU A 117 -16.50 -12.34 20.25
N ILE A 118 -15.67 -11.34 19.91
CA ILE A 118 -15.28 -11.06 18.51
C ILE A 118 -14.49 -12.25 17.93
N CYS A 119 -13.58 -12.85 18.70
CA CYS A 119 -12.86 -14.05 18.31
C CYS A 119 -13.78 -15.27 18.14
N ALA A 120 -14.82 -15.39 19.00
CA ALA A 120 -15.84 -16.43 18.91
C ALA A 120 -16.71 -16.29 17.64
N ASP A 121 -16.97 -15.06 17.17
CA ASP A 121 -17.65 -14.81 15.88
C ASP A 121 -16.88 -15.42 14.69
N TRP A 122 -15.57 -15.52 14.82
CA TRP A 122 -14.71 -16.17 13.83
C TRP A 122 -14.51 -17.66 14.09
N LYS A 123 -15.15 -18.20 15.12
CA LYS A 123 -15.03 -19.59 15.58
C LYS A 123 -13.58 -20.03 15.81
N LEU A 124 -12.75 -19.13 16.38
CA LEU A 124 -11.37 -19.47 16.72
C LEU A 124 -11.35 -20.58 17.77
N ASP A 125 -10.22 -21.30 17.80
CA ASP A 125 -10.03 -22.42 18.72
C ASP A 125 -9.92 -21.99 20.19
N ALA A 126 -10.03 -22.95 21.10
CA ALA A 126 -10.02 -22.71 22.53
C ALA A 126 -8.74 -21.98 23.00
N GLN A 127 -7.58 -22.26 22.39
CA GLN A 127 -6.33 -21.61 22.74
C GLN A 127 -6.36 -20.11 22.40
N ALA A 128 -6.90 -19.75 21.24
CA ALA A 128 -7.06 -18.35 20.84
C ALA A 128 -8.08 -17.60 21.73
N ILE A 129 -9.19 -18.25 22.10
CA ILE A 129 -10.18 -17.66 23.01
C ILE A 129 -9.59 -17.45 24.41
N MET A 130 -8.85 -18.44 24.94
CA MET A 130 -8.12 -18.29 26.21
C MET A 130 -7.11 -17.13 26.14
N ALA A 131 -6.33 -17.08 25.05
CA ALA A 131 -5.37 -15.99 24.85
C ALA A 131 -6.07 -14.61 24.72
N ALA A 132 -7.24 -14.54 24.11
CA ALA A 132 -8.05 -13.32 24.05
C ALA A 132 -8.55 -12.86 25.42
N LEU A 133 -8.90 -13.80 26.31
CA LEU A 133 -9.28 -13.49 27.69
C LEU A 133 -8.09 -13.06 28.55
N LEU A 134 -6.87 -13.50 28.23
CA LEU A 134 -5.65 -13.30 29.00
C LEU A 134 -4.72 -12.22 28.39
N HIS A 135 -5.11 -11.54 27.31
CA HIS A 135 -4.17 -10.77 26.49
C HIS A 135 -3.51 -9.60 27.22
N ASP A 136 -4.18 -8.98 28.20
CA ASP A 136 -3.66 -7.86 28.98
C ASP A 136 -3.03 -8.26 30.31
N VAL A 137 -3.16 -9.55 30.74
CA VAL A 137 -2.73 -9.98 32.07
C VAL A 137 -1.21 -9.86 32.28
N MET A 138 -0.41 -10.11 31.24
CA MET A 138 1.05 -9.94 31.30
C MET A 138 1.50 -8.49 31.29
N GLU A 139 0.68 -7.58 30.74
CA GLU A 139 1.02 -6.16 30.63
C GLU A 139 0.59 -5.37 31.86
N ASP A 140 -0.63 -5.61 32.30
CA ASP A 140 -1.26 -4.82 33.35
C ASP A 140 -1.02 -5.39 34.76
N GLN A 141 -0.65 -6.69 34.88
CA GLN A 141 -0.59 -7.40 36.16
C GLN A 141 0.76 -8.09 36.43
N ASP A 142 1.80 -7.86 35.60
CA ASP A 142 3.13 -8.43 35.73
C ASP A 142 3.17 -9.98 35.85
N VAL A 143 2.14 -10.68 35.35
CA VAL A 143 2.10 -12.14 35.33
C VAL A 143 3.18 -12.67 34.41
N LYS A 144 3.98 -13.62 34.93
CA LYS A 144 5.10 -14.21 34.15
C LYS A 144 4.61 -15.25 33.16
N LYS A 145 5.33 -15.36 32.04
CA LYS A 145 5.05 -16.36 31.01
C LYS A 145 5.00 -17.78 31.54
N ASP A 146 5.93 -18.13 32.45
CA ASP A 146 6.04 -19.48 33.02
C ASP A 146 4.79 -19.85 33.81
N GLU A 147 4.18 -18.92 34.52
CA GLU A 147 2.91 -19.13 35.22
C GLU A 147 1.76 -19.44 34.25
N LEU A 148 1.70 -18.76 33.11
CA LEU A 148 0.72 -19.05 32.07
C LEU A 148 0.95 -20.40 31.40
N ILE A 149 2.23 -20.85 31.28
CA ILE A 149 2.55 -22.18 30.75
C ILE A 149 2.03 -23.26 31.69
N GLU A 150 2.26 -23.12 33.00
CA GLU A 150 1.81 -24.09 34.01
C GLU A 150 0.29 -24.21 34.09
N ARG A 151 -0.43 -23.07 34.02
CA ARG A 151 -1.89 -23.06 34.17
C ARG A 151 -2.65 -23.38 32.88
N PHE A 152 -2.19 -22.88 31.73
CA PHE A 152 -2.98 -22.92 30.49
C PHE A 152 -2.30 -23.62 29.32
N SER A 153 -1.03 -23.87 29.35
CA SER A 153 -0.19 -24.50 28.34
C SER A 153 0.73 -23.53 27.57
N ALA A 154 1.83 -24.08 27.05
CA ALA A 154 2.81 -23.31 26.28
C ALA A 154 2.23 -22.61 25.04
N PRO A 155 1.30 -23.20 24.24
CA PRO A 155 0.69 -22.49 23.11
C PRO A 155 -0.09 -21.24 23.50
N VAL A 156 -0.87 -21.30 24.59
CA VAL A 156 -1.62 -20.13 25.09
C VAL A 156 -0.68 -19.05 25.58
N ALA A 157 0.31 -19.41 26.38
CA ALA A 157 1.31 -18.48 26.91
C ALA A 157 2.11 -17.81 25.78
N ASN A 158 2.45 -18.54 24.69
CA ASN A 158 3.13 -17.98 23.54
C ASN A 158 2.26 -16.97 22.75
N LEU A 159 0.96 -17.23 22.65
CA LEU A 159 0.02 -16.27 22.03
C LEU A 159 -0.07 -14.98 22.85
N VAL A 160 -0.20 -15.09 24.19
CA VAL A 160 -0.27 -13.92 25.08
C VAL A 160 1.05 -13.15 25.09
N ASP A 161 2.21 -13.82 25.15
CA ASP A 161 3.54 -13.21 25.05
C ASP A 161 3.73 -12.47 23.70
N GLY A 162 3.22 -13.06 22.60
CA GLY A 162 3.20 -12.42 21.29
C GLY A 162 2.38 -11.12 21.26
N LEU A 163 1.27 -11.07 21.99
CA LEU A 163 0.41 -9.89 22.11
C LEU A 163 1.08 -8.79 22.96
N SER A 164 1.68 -9.15 24.11
CA SER A 164 2.36 -8.22 25.03
C SER A 164 3.60 -7.57 24.44
N LYS A 165 4.40 -8.28 23.67
CA LYS A 165 5.63 -7.75 23.05
C LYS A 165 5.38 -6.60 22.08
N LEU A 166 4.13 -6.38 21.70
CA LEU A 166 3.74 -5.34 20.74
C LEU A 166 3.66 -3.94 21.37
N GLU A 167 3.63 -3.77 22.69
CA GLU A 167 3.36 -2.49 23.35
C GLU A 167 4.53 -1.87 24.13
N LYS A 168 5.52 -2.67 24.56
CA LYS A 168 6.57 -2.22 25.50
C LYS A 168 7.82 -1.65 24.84
N ILE A 169 7.84 -0.41 24.29
CA ILE A 169 9.11 0.29 23.99
C ILE A 169 8.95 1.80 24.05
N GLU A 170 9.81 2.47 24.81
CA GLU A 170 10.03 3.90 24.78
C GLU A 170 11.01 4.27 23.65
N PHE A 171 10.65 5.23 22.82
CA PHE A 171 11.44 5.63 21.65
C PHE A 171 11.76 7.12 21.64
N GLN A 172 12.90 7.47 21.06
CA GLN A 172 13.35 8.86 20.91
C GLN A 172 12.56 9.63 19.83
N SER A 173 11.96 8.92 18.84
CA SER A 173 11.09 9.54 17.84
C SER A 173 9.79 8.77 17.64
N GLN A 174 8.70 9.49 17.36
CA GLN A 174 7.37 8.90 17.14
C GLN A 174 7.30 8.02 15.88
N ILE A 175 8.11 8.31 14.87
CA ILE A 175 8.16 7.56 13.61
C ILE A 175 8.92 6.25 13.79
N GLU A 176 10.03 6.25 14.50
CA GLU A 176 10.81 5.06 14.82
C GLU A 176 10.02 4.12 15.73
N ALA A 177 9.29 4.67 16.70
CA ALA A 177 8.38 3.92 17.56
C ALA A 177 7.32 3.15 16.76
N GLN A 178 6.67 3.83 15.82
CA GLN A 178 5.67 3.19 14.96
C GLN A 178 6.28 2.10 14.07
N ALA A 179 7.46 2.34 13.53
CA ALA A 179 8.15 1.41 12.65
C ALA A 179 8.54 0.13 13.40
N GLU A 180 9.10 0.26 14.60
CA GLU A 180 9.54 -0.88 15.40
C GLU A 180 8.36 -1.66 15.99
N ASN A 181 7.31 -1.00 16.46
CA ASN A 181 6.07 -1.66 16.89
C ASN A 181 5.44 -2.45 15.76
N PHE A 182 5.40 -1.86 14.57
CA PHE A 182 4.87 -2.53 13.39
C PHE A 182 5.74 -3.73 12.98
N ARG A 183 7.06 -3.59 13.03
CA ARG A 183 8.01 -4.69 12.79
C ARG A 183 7.79 -5.86 13.75
N LYS A 184 7.68 -5.59 15.05
CA LYS A 184 7.42 -6.63 16.07
C LYS A 184 6.08 -7.31 15.85
N MET A 185 5.05 -6.55 15.51
CA MET A 185 3.74 -7.10 15.18
C MET A 185 3.82 -8.08 14.01
N LEU A 186 4.54 -7.74 12.94
CA LEU A 186 4.74 -8.64 11.80
C LEU A 186 5.53 -9.89 12.16
N LEU A 187 6.55 -9.78 13.02
CA LEU A 187 7.30 -10.94 13.52
C LEU A 187 6.43 -11.88 14.36
N ALA A 188 5.61 -11.33 15.24
CA ALA A 188 4.66 -12.10 16.03
C ALA A 188 3.61 -12.80 15.14
N MET A 189 3.12 -12.12 14.10
CA MET A 189 2.21 -12.70 13.09
C MET A 189 2.86 -13.86 12.30
N ALA A 190 4.14 -13.75 12.01
CA ALA A 190 4.85 -14.78 11.24
C ALA A 190 5.02 -16.07 12.05
N SER A 191 5.05 -15.98 13.38
CA SER A 191 5.08 -17.16 14.26
C SER A 191 3.70 -17.82 14.40
N ASP A 192 2.64 -17.02 14.58
CA ASP A 192 1.25 -17.50 14.67
C ASP A 192 0.25 -16.40 14.24
N VAL A 193 -0.52 -16.69 13.19
CA VAL A 193 -1.51 -15.74 12.65
C VAL A 193 -2.63 -15.39 13.64
N ARG A 194 -2.87 -16.24 14.65
CA ARG A 194 -3.89 -15.99 15.70
C ARG A 194 -3.55 -14.74 16.53
N VAL A 195 -2.27 -14.43 16.71
CA VAL A 195 -1.82 -13.20 17.43
C VAL A 195 -2.42 -11.95 16.79
N ILE A 196 -2.35 -11.83 15.45
CA ILE A 196 -2.92 -10.64 14.80
C ILE A 196 -4.44 -10.64 14.77
N LEU A 197 -5.08 -11.81 14.70
CA LEU A 197 -6.54 -11.90 14.78
C LEU A 197 -7.04 -11.36 16.12
N ILE A 198 -6.44 -11.80 17.23
CA ILE A 198 -6.76 -11.31 18.57
C ILE A 198 -6.47 -9.80 18.67
N LYS A 199 -5.32 -9.33 18.15
CA LYS A 199 -4.99 -7.88 18.19
C LYS A 199 -5.93 -7.02 17.34
N LEU A 200 -6.44 -7.56 16.23
CA LEU A 200 -7.48 -6.88 15.45
C LEU A 200 -8.83 -6.84 16.19
N ALA A 201 -9.18 -7.88 16.93
CA ALA A 201 -10.36 -7.90 17.78
C ALA A 201 -10.25 -6.90 18.94
N ASP A 202 -9.09 -6.85 19.62
CA ASP A 202 -8.77 -5.85 20.63
C ASP A 202 -8.88 -4.43 20.07
N ARG A 203 -8.20 -4.14 18.94
CA ARG A 203 -8.24 -2.84 18.29
C ARG A 203 -9.68 -2.44 17.90
N LEU A 204 -10.47 -3.39 17.39
CA LEU A 204 -11.88 -3.14 17.04
C LEU A 204 -12.70 -2.78 18.26
N HIS A 205 -12.56 -3.53 19.35
CA HIS A 205 -13.30 -3.21 20.60
C HIS A 205 -12.86 -1.85 21.17
N ASN A 206 -11.55 -1.56 21.17
CA ASN A 206 -11.03 -0.26 21.58
C ASN A 206 -11.57 0.89 20.71
N MET A 207 -11.70 0.70 19.39
CA MET A 207 -12.30 1.71 18.49
C MET A 207 -13.79 1.92 18.75
N ARG A 208 -14.55 0.86 19.09
CA ARG A 208 -15.97 0.94 19.45
C ARG A 208 -16.23 1.70 20.76
N THR A 209 -15.30 1.60 21.72
CA THR A 209 -15.43 2.19 23.07
C THR A 209 -14.68 3.52 23.26
N MET A 210 -14.16 4.11 22.19
CA MET A 210 -13.25 5.27 22.25
C MET A 210 -13.94 6.61 22.55
N GLU A 211 -15.27 6.67 22.64
CA GLU A 211 -16.02 7.95 22.79
C GLU A 211 -15.64 8.75 24.05
N VAL A 212 -15.26 8.08 25.12
CA VAL A 212 -14.88 8.70 26.40
C VAL A 212 -13.44 9.27 26.43
N MET A 213 -12.67 9.07 25.36
CA MET A 213 -11.27 9.51 25.33
C MET A 213 -11.11 10.96 24.87
N ALA A 214 -9.99 11.61 25.26
CA ALA A 214 -9.63 12.96 24.82
C ALA A 214 -9.45 13.03 23.29
N PRO A 215 -9.83 14.15 22.64
CA PRO A 215 -9.82 14.28 21.18
C PRO A 215 -8.45 14.01 20.54
N ALA A 216 -7.34 14.45 21.15
CA ALA A 216 -6.00 14.21 20.66
C ALA A 216 -5.64 12.71 20.66
N LYS A 217 -6.03 11.96 21.72
CA LYS A 217 -5.81 10.52 21.82
C LYS A 217 -6.67 9.77 20.79
N LYS A 218 -7.95 10.18 20.59
CA LYS A 218 -8.81 9.65 19.53
C LYS A 218 -8.18 9.78 18.16
N ALA A 219 -7.70 10.97 17.81
CA ALA A 219 -7.08 11.25 16.52
C ALA A 219 -5.83 10.39 16.29
N ARG A 220 -4.94 10.28 17.30
CA ARG A 220 -3.73 9.46 17.21
C ARG A 220 -4.04 7.98 16.97
N ILE A 221 -4.92 7.39 17.81
CA ILE A 221 -5.27 5.96 17.70
C ILE A 221 -6.01 5.68 16.37
N SER A 222 -6.88 6.60 15.92
CA SER A 222 -7.60 6.45 14.65
C SER A 222 -6.68 6.57 13.45
N SER A 223 -5.64 7.43 13.50
CA SER A 223 -4.63 7.52 12.43
C SER A 223 -3.81 6.24 12.33
N GLU A 224 -3.32 5.75 13.48
CA GLU A 224 -2.61 4.48 13.57
C GLU A 224 -3.47 3.32 13.05
N THR A 225 -4.74 3.26 13.45
CA THR A 225 -5.67 2.23 13.00
C THR A 225 -5.86 2.28 11.49
N MET A 226 -6.01 3.47 10.91
CA MET A 226 -6.18 3.66 9.46
C MET A 226 -4.93 3.30 8.66
N GLU A 227 -3.73 3.59 9.22
CA GLU A 227 -2.46 3.39 8.53
C GLU A 227 -1.90 1.97 8.65
N VAL A 228 -2.21 1.26 9.76
CA VAL A 228 -1.63 -0.04 10.09
C VAL A 228 -2.68 -1.15 10.09
N TYR A 229 -3.67 -1.08 10.98
CA TYR A 229 -4.61 -2.19 11.21
C TYR A 229 -5.61 -2.39 10.07
N VAL A 230 -6.09 -1.31 9.47
CA VAL A 230 -7.01 -1.37 8.33
C VAL A 230 -6.38 -2.06 7.12
N PRO A 231 -5.16 -1.74 6.68
CA PRO A 231 -4.48 -2.47 5.60
C PRO A 231 -4.26 -3.95 5.91
N ILE A 232 -3.88 -4.29 7.15
CA ILE A 232 -3.70 -5.69 7.59
C ILE A 232 -5.02 -6.45 7.53
N ALA A 233 -6.10 -5.92 8.10
CA ALA A 233 -7.43 -6.54 8.04
C ALA A 233 -7.86 -6.77 6.59
N HIS A 234 -7.59 -5.82 5.70
CA HIS A 234 -7.85 -5.96 4.27
C HIS A 234 -7.01 -7.08 3.63
N ARG A 235 -5.71 -7.14 3.94
CA ARG A 235 -4.78 -8.16 3.42
C ARG A 235 -5.17 -9.57 3.85
N LEU A 236 -5.63 -9.72 5.09
CA LEU A 236 -6.13 -10.98 5.64
C LEU A 236 -7.55 -11.32 5.14
N GLY A 237 -8.18 -10.46 4.36
CA GLY A 237 -9.52 -10.66 3.83
C GLY A 237 -10.66 -10.46 4.84
N LEU A 238 -10.37 -9.94 6.04
CA LEU A 238 -11.34 -9.66 7.11
C LEU A 238 -12.19 -8.43 6.77
N ASN A 239 -13.01 -8.55 5.72
CA ASN A 239 -13.66 -7.39 5.13
C ASN A 239 -14.67 -6.68 6.05
N ASN A 240 -15.31 -7.39 6.97
CA ASN A 240 -16.23 -6.77 7.94
C ASN A 240 -15.44 -5.86 8.89
N ILE A 241 -14.36 -6.38 9.49
CA ILE A 241 -13.46 -5.64 10.37
C ILE A 241 -12.80 -4.45 9.63
N TYR A 242 -12.28 -4.69 8.44
CA TYR A 242 -11.71 -3.66 7.58
C TYR A 242 -12.65 -2.46 7.38
N ARG A 243 -13.92 -2.72 7.09
CA ARG A 243 -14.91 -1.65 6.85
C ARG A 243 -15.29 -0.94 8.13
N GLU A 244 -15.50 -1.69 9.21
CA GLU A 244 -15.89 -1.12 10.50
C GLU A 244 -14.76 -0.27 11.08
N LEU A 245 -13.52 -0.77 11.06
CA LEU A 245 -12.34 0.02 11.48
C LEU A 245 -12.18 1.30 10.65
N GLN A 246 -12.44 1.25 9.34
CA GLN A 246 -12.40 2.45 8.49
C GLN A 246 -13.47 3.47 8.87
N ASP A 247 -14.71 3.04 9.05
CA ASP A 247 -15.83 3.94 9.39
C ASP A 247 -15.67 4.54 10.79
N LEU A 248 -15.26 3.75 11.78
CA LEU A 248 -14.94 4.22 13.13
C LEU A 248 -13.78 5.22 13.11
N SER A 249 -12.68 4.89 12.43
CA SER A 249 -11.55 5.82 12.29
C SER A 249 -11.94 7.11 11.58
N PHE A 250 -12.74 7.03 10.53
CA PHE A 250 -13.25 8.20 9.80
C PHE A 250 -14.11 9.10 10.68
N SER A 251 -14.96 8.50 11.52
CA SER A 251 -15.84 9.26 12.45
C SER A 251 -15.03 10.09 13.45
N HIS A 252 -13.89 9.57 13.93
CA HIS A 252 -13.02 10.25 14.90
C HIS A 252 -12.00 11.21 14.25
N LEU A 253 -11.47 10.89 13.06
CA LEU A 253 -10.53 11.76 12.36
C LEU A 253 -11.20 12.97 11.73
N TYR A 254 -12.40 12.80 11.19
CA TYR A 254 -13.13 13.84 10.44
C TYR A 254 -14.60 13.94 10.88
N PRO A 255 -14.91 14.24 12.16
CA PRO A 255 -16.26 14.14 12.72
C PRO A 255 -17.29 15.03 12.00
N MET A 256 -16.89 16.23 11.56
CA MET A 256 -17.82 17.12 10.83
C MET A 256 -18.16 16.54 9.44
N ARG A 257 -17.17 16.02 8.71
CA ARG A 257 -17.39 15.40 7.40
C ARG A 257 -18.24 14.14 7.52
N TYR A 258 -17.96 13.31 8.53
CA TYR A 258 -18.74 12.12 8.83
C TYR A 258 -20.21 12.45 9.08
N ARG A 259 -20.51 13.40 9.98
CA ARG A 259 -21.87 13.85 10.32
C ARG A 259 -22.61 14.42 9.11
N THR A 260 -21.96 15.25 8.33
CA THR A 260 -22.54 15.87 7.10
C THR A 260 -22.89 14.78 6.08
N LEU A 261 -21.96 13.85 5.83
CA LEU A 261 -22.19 12.76 4.89
C LEU A 261 -23.27 11.79 5.39
N ALA A 262 -23.28 11.46 6.68
CA ALA A 262 -24.32 10.62 7.28
C ALA A 262 -25.72 11.23 7.14
N LYS A 263 -25.86 12.56 7.33
CA LYS A 263 -27.12 13.27 7.09
C LYS A 263 -27.55 13.23 5.62
N ALA A 264 -26.61 13.44 4.69
CA ALA A 264 -26.87 13.39 3.25
C ALA A 264 -27.32 11.98 2.80
N VAL A 265 -26.64 10.93 3.26
CA VAL A 265 -27.01 9.54 2.97
C VAL A 265 -28.37 9.21 3.56
N LYS A 266 -28.65 9.60 4.82
CA LYS A 266 -29.96 9.39 5.46
C LYS A 266 -31.10 10.08 4.69
N ALA A 267 -30.91 11.32 4.26
CA ALA A 267 -31.89 12.04 3.43
C ALA A 267 -32.11 11.36 2.06
N ALA A 268 -31.05 10.83 1.46
CA ALA A 268 -31.16 10.13 0.19
C ALA A 268 -31.85 8.74 0.30
N ARG A 269 -31.88 8.12 1.49
CA ARG A 269 -32.50 6.80 1.72
C ARG A 269 -33.99 6.79 1.44
N GLY A 270 -34.72 7.85 1.85
CA GLY A 270 -36.20 7.92 1.74
C GLY A 270 -36.68 7.70 0.32
N ASN A 271 -36.07 8.38 -0.65
CA ASN A 271 -36.47 8.33 -2.06
C ASN A 271 -35.96 7.10 -2.82
N ARG A 272 -35.03 6.32 -2.25
CA ARG A 272 -34.38 5.20 -2.95
C ARG A 272 -34.82 3.81 -2.46
N ARG A 273 -35.49 3.71 -1.33
CA ARG A 273 -35.93 2.41 -0.75
C ARG A 273 -36.83 1.63 -1.69
N GLU A 274 -37.78 2.32 -2.31
CA GLU A 274 -38.71 1.72 -3.27
C GLU A 274 -37.97 1.20 -4.52
N VAL A 275 -37.00 1.96 -5.02
CA VAL A 275 -36.17 1.55 -6.18
C VAL A 275 -35.35 0.31 -5.83
N VAL A 276 -34.75 0.25 -4.66
CA VAL A 276 -33.97 -0.92 -4.19
C VAL A 276 -34.88 -2.16 -4.10
N THR A 277 -36.07 -2.03 -3.51
CA THR A 277 -37.05 -3.15 -3.43
C THR A 277 -37.47 -3.63 -4.81
N LYS A 278 -37.81 -2.73 -5.73
CA LYS A 278 -38.15 -3.08 -7.13
C LYS A 278 -37.02 -3.82 -7.84
N ILE A 279 -35.75 -3.39 -7.65
CA ILE A 279 -34.60 -4.08 -8.23
C ILE A 279 -34.45 -5.48 -7.64
N LEU A 280 -34.56 -5.62 -6.31
CA LEU A 280 -34.48 -6.93 -5.63
C LEU A 280 -35.52 -7.91 -6.15
N GLU A 281 -36.79 -7.46 -6.24
CA GLU A 281 -37.89 -8.30 -6.76
C GLU A 281 -37.68 -8.67 -8.23
N SER A 282 -37.32 -7.71 -9.09
CA SER A 282 -37.04 -7.98 -10.49
C SER A 282 -35.92 -9.00 -10.69
N VAL A 283 -34.82 -8.84 -9.94
CA VAL A 283 -33.65 -9.73 -10.00
C VAL A 283 -34.02 -11.13 -9.52
N LYS A 284 -34.70 -11.25 -8.36
CA LYS A 284 -35.15 -12.57 -7.85
C LYS A 284 -36.08 -13.29 -8.83
N ASN A 285 -37.05 -12.59 -9.37
CA ASN A 285 -37.99 -13.16 -10.33
C ASN A 285 -37.27 -13.63 -11.61
N THR A 286 -36.36 -12.81 -12.14
CA THR A 286 -35.63 -13.13 -13.38
C THR A 286 -34.67 -14.32 -13.19
N LEU A 287 -33.98 -14.39 -12.02
CA LEU A 287 -33.14 -15.55 -11.71
C LEU A 287 -33.97 -16.82 -11.48
N GLY A 288 -35.11 -16.71 -10.80
CA GLY A 288 -36.05 -17.84 -10.64
C GLY A 288 -36.61 -18.35 -11.96
N MET A 289 -36.93 -17.48 -12.93
CA MET A 289 -37.32 -17.88 -14.28
C MET A 289 -36.22 -18.61 -15.08
N ALA A 290 -34.96 -18.37 -14.72
CA ALA A 290 -33.78 -19.02 -15.28
C ALA A 290 -33.38 -20.29 -14.52
N ASP A 291 -34.19 -20.76 -13.57
CA ASP A 291 -33.97 -21.94 -12.72
C ASP A 291 -32.66 -21.83 -11.91
N ILE A 292 -32.32 -20.59 -11.44
CA ILE A 292 -31.15 -20.31 -10.63
C ILE A 292 -31.59 -20.02 -9.19
N GLU A 293 -31.25 -20.92 -8.26
CA GLU A 293 -31.38 -20.66 -6.84
C GLU A 293 -30.35 -19.60 -6.43
N ALA A 294 -30.82 -18.43 -5.99
CA ALA A 294 -29.97 -17.33 -5.63
C ALA A 294 -30.53 -16.53 -4.43
N GLU A 295 -29.68 -16.25 -3.48
CA GLU A 295 -29.94 -15.27 -2.43
C GLU A 295 -29.46 -13.88 -2.90
N VAL A 296 -30.38 -12.91 -2.89
CA VAL A 296 -30.09 -11.56 -3.36
C VAL A 296 -30.21 -10.57 -2.21
N TYR A 297 -29.14 -9.86 -1.94
CA TYR A 297 -29.05 -8.85 -0.87
C TYR A 297 -28.73 -7.47 -1.41
N GLY A 298 -29.49 -6.47 -0.97
CA GLY A 298 -29.10 -5.06 -1.15
C GLY A 298 -28.03 -4.66 -0.12
N ARG A 299 -27.01 -3.96 -0.54
CA ARG A 299 -25.94 -3.48 0.33
C ARG A 299 -25.67 -1.99 0.11
N GLU A 300 -25.65 -1.25 1.20
CA GLU A 300 -25.21 0.15 1.20
C GLU A 300 -23.69 0.23 1.38
N LYS A 301 -23.02 1.15 0.67
CA LYS A 301 -21.59 1.44 0.86
C LYS A 301 -21.36 2.16 2.17
N THR A 302 -20.22 1.89 2.81
CA THR A 302 -19.80 2.57 4.04
C THR A 302 -19.57 4.06 3.79
N LEU A 303 -19.74 4.89 4.83
CA LEU A 303 -19.55 6.33 4.71
C LEU A 303 -18.12 6.69 4.29
N TYR A 304 -17.12 5.97 4.83
CA TYR A 304 -15.74 6.15 4.39
C TYR A 304 -15.54 5.76 2.91
N GLY A 305 -16.17 4.68 2.46
CA GLY A 305 -16.13 4.26 1.04
C GLY A 305 -16.67 5.33 0.09
N ILE A 306 -17.78 5.97 0.47
CA ILE A 306 -18.37 7.10 -0.27
C ILE A 306 -17.41 8.29 -0.24
N TYR A 307 -16.89 8.67 0.94
CA TYR A 307 -15.93 9.77 1.11
C TYR A 307 -14.65 9.57 0.28
N LYS A 308 -14.06 8.36 0.34
CA LYS A 308 -12.87 8.01 -0.46
C LYS A 308 -13.11 8.18 -1.94
N LYS A 309 -14.29 7.77 -2.43
CA LYS A 309 -14.68 7.92 -3.85
C LYS A 309 -14.87 9.38 -4.24
N MET A 310 -15.54 10.19 -3.41
CA MET A 310 -15.69 11.63 -3.62
C MET A 310 -14.32 12.31 -3.74
N ARG A 311 -13.39 11.98 -2.82
CA ARG A 311 -12.05 12.57 -2.79
C ARG A 311 -11.17 12.13 -3.97
N SER A 312 -11.15 10.83 -4.29
CA SER A 312 -10.26 10.28 -5.34
C SER A 312 -10.69 10.64 -6.76
N LYS A 313 -11.97 10.94 -6.96
CA LYS A 313 -12.54 11.29 -8.28
C LYS A 313 -13.03 12.73 -8.36
N HIS A 314 -12.79 13.54 -7.33
CA HIS A 314 -13.26 14.94 -7.21
C HIS A 314 -14.78 15.10 -7.45
N LEU A 315 -15.59 14.16 -6.91
CA LEU A 315 -17.04 14.15 -7.07
C LEU A 315 -17.76 14.79 -5.88
N SER A 316 -18.88 15.48 -6.16
CA SER A 316 -19.86 15.81 -5.12
C SER A 316 -20.66 14.58 -4.71
N PHE A 317 -21.33 14.62 -3.54
CA PHE A 317 -22.18 13.49 -3.08
C PHE A 317 -23.28 13.13 -4.07
N SER A 318 -23.91 14.13 -4.72
CA SER A 318 -24.96 13.91 -5.72
C SER A 318 -24.46 13.17 -6.97
N GLN A 319 -23.17 13.27 -7.29
CA GLN A 319 -22.53 12.58 -8.41
C GLN A 319 -22.08 11.14 -8.06
N VAL A 320 -22.14 10.74 -6.79
CA VAL A 320 -21.87 9.35 -6.37
C VAL A 320 -23.15 8.55 -6.55
N LEU A 321 -23.34 8.02 -7.76
CA LEU A 321 -24.56 7.32 -8.16
C LEU A 321 -24.67 5.88 -7.61
N ASP A 322 -23.53 5.23 -7.29
CA ASP A 322 -23.44 3.84 -6.85
C ASP A 322 -23.37 3.68 -5.32
N VAL A 323 -24.23 4.36 -4.60
CA VAL A 323 -24.35 4.24 -3.14
C VAL A 323 -24.82 2.84 -2.73
N TYR A 324 -25.63 2.19 -3.57
CA TYR A 324 -26.16 0.85 -3.37
C TYR A 324 -25.51 -0.14 -4.31
N GLY A 325 -25.18 -1.31 -3.80
CA GLY A 325 -24.77 -2.48 -4.56
C GLY A 325 -25.63 -3.67 -4.22
N PHE A 326 -25.70 -4.64 -5.09
CA PHE A 326 -26.43 -5.89 -4.87
C PHE A 326 -25.48 -7.07 -4.88
N ARG A 327 -25.71 -8.00 -3.97
CA ARG A 327 -25.04 -9.28 -3.96
C ARG A 327 -25.98 -10.36 -4.40
N VAL A 328 -25.51 -11.20 -5.29
CA VAL A 328 -26.20 -12.38 -5.77
C VAL A 328 -25.33 -13.57 -5.37
N VAL A 329 -25.83 -14.38 -4.46
CA VAL A 329 -25.13 -15.57 -3.97
C VAL A 329 -25.84 -16.78 -4.55
N VAL A 330 -25.11 -17.55 -5.33
CA VAL A 330 -25.60 -18.74 -6.04
C VAL A 330 -24.94 -20.00 -5.47
N ASP A 331 -25.48 -21.16 -5.81
CA ASP A 331 -25.05 -22.47 -5.32
C ASP A 331 -23.69 -22.91 -5.91
N SER A 332 -23.48 -22.70 -7.22
CA SER A 332 -22.37 -23.28 -7.96
C SER A 332 -21.57 -22.28 -8.78
N PHE A 333 -20.32 -22.66 -9.10
CA PHE A 333 -19.41 -21.86 -9.93
C PHE A 333 -20.02 -21.57 -11.35
N PRO A 334 -20.56 -22.53 -12.10
CA PRO A 334 -21.16 -22.25 -13.38
C PRO A 334 -22.32 -21.27 -13.27
N ASN A 335 -23.16 -21.39 -12.22
CA ASN A 335 -24.30 -20.53 -12.00
C ASN A 335 -23.91 -19.05 -11.73
N CYS A 336 -22.66 -18.76 -11.33
CA CYS A 336 -22.19 -17.37 -11.31
C CYS A 336 -22.21 -16.72 -12.69
N TYR A 337 -21.80 -17.44 -13.73
CA TYR A 337 -21.75 -16.92 -15.10
C TYR A 337 -23.14 -16.95 -15.79
N VAL A 338 -23.96 -17.94 -15.47
CA VAL A 338 -25.36 -17.98 -15.96
C VAL A 338 -26.13 -16.79 -15.35
N ALA A 339 -26.00 -16.56 -14.06
CA ALA A 339 -26.59 -15.39 -13.37
C ALA A 339 -26.12 -14.07 -13.97
N LEU A 340 -24.82 -13.94 -14.33
CA LEU A 340 -24.28 -12.76 -15.01
C LEU A 340 -25.00 -12.51 -16.34
N GLY A 341 -25.14 -13.53 -17.18
CA GLY A 341 -25.86 -13.46 -18.48
C GLY A 341 -27.33 -13.07 -18.30
N THR A 342 -27.99 -13.65 -17.31
CA THR A 342 -29.39 -13.38 -16.95
C THR A 342 -29.57 -11.93 -16.52
N LEU A 343 -28.64 -11.40 -15.66
CA LEU A 343 -28.69 -10.01 -15.23
C LEU A 343 -28.37 -9.03 -16.35
N HIS A 344 -27.47 -9.38 -17.30
CA HIS A 344 -27.16 -8.56 -18.47
C HIS A 344 -28.33 -8.53 -19.49
N SER A 345 -29.20 -9.54 -19.47
CA SER A 345 -30.45 -9.55 -20.24
C SER A 345 -31.49 -8.62 -19.61
N LEU A 346 -31.59 -8.63 -18.27
CA LEU A 346 -32.51 -7.78 -17.50
C LEU A 346 -32.13 -6.30 -17.60
N TYR A 347 -30.85 -5.99 -17.35
CA TYR A 347 -30.31 -4.62 -17.35
C TYR A 347 -29.06 -4.53 -18.22
N LYS A 348 -28.92 -3.47 -19.00
CA LYS A 348 -27.78 -3.30 -19.91
C LYS A 348 -26.49 -3.00 -19.18
N PRO A 349 -25.37 -3.71 -19.46
CA PRO A 349 -24.11 -3.44 -18.81
C PRO A 349 -23.44 -2.14 -19.26
N MET A 350 -22.80 -1.44 -18.33
CA MET A 350 -21.95 -0.30 -18.64
C MET A 350 -20.61 -0.77 -19.21
N PRO A 351 -20.17 -0.29 -20.38
CA PRO A 351 -18.87 -0.63 -20.96
C PRO A 351 -17.71 -0.37 -20.00
N GLY A 352 -16.75 -1.29 -19.94
CA GLY A 352 -15.54 -1.17 -19.11
C GLY A 352 -15.78 -1.25 -17.59
N LYS A 353 -16.98 -1.66 -17.13
CA LYS A 353 -17.31 -1.81 -15.71
C LYS A 353 -17.48 -3.27 -15.26
N PHE A 354 -17.22 -4.21 -16.14
CA PHE A 354 -17.13 -5.62 -15.78
C PHE A 354 -15.75 -5.99 -15.26
N LYS A 355 -15.69 -6.81 -14.20
CA LYS A 355 -14.46 -7.35 -13.65
C LYS A 355 -14.70 -8.78 -13.17
N ASP A 356 -13.88 -9.69 -13.64
CA ASP A 356 -13.91 -11.09 -13.23
C ASP A 356 -12.82 -11.35 -12.17
N TYR A 357 -13.23 -11.35 -10.90
CA TYR A 357 -12.38 -11.74 -9.78
C TYR A 357 -12.54 -13.22 -9.39
N ILE A 358 -13.30 -14.01 -10.17
CA ILE A 358 -13.36 -15.47 -10.02
C ILE A 358 -12.19 -16.08 -10.80
N ALA A 359 -12.03 -15.70 -12.06
CA ALA A 359 -10.92 -16.13 -12.92
C ALA A 359 -9.58 -15.55 -12.43
N ILE A 360 -9.57 -14.26 -12.07
CA ILE A 360 -8.37 -13.56 -11.56
C ILE A 360 -8.60 -13.17 -10.11
N ARG A 361 -8.27 -14.09 -9.19
CA ARG A 361 -8.46 -13.93 -7.74
C ARG A 361 -7.62 -12.81 -7.19
N LYS A 362 -8.17 -12.03 -6.26
CA LYS A 362 -7.38 -11.03 -5.51
C LYS A 362 -6.40 -11.71 -4.55
N LEU A 363 -5.34 -10.98 -4.18
CA LEU A 363 -4.30 -11.48 -3.26
C LEU A 363 -4.84 -11.91 -1.89
N ASN A 364 -5.93 -11.31 -1.43
CA ASN A 364 -6.61 -11.64 -0.18
C ASN A 364 -7.67 -12.74 -0.32
N GLY A 365 -7.62 -13.52 -1.39
CA GLY A 365 -8.54 -14.63 -1.65
C GLY A 365 -9.95 -14.21 -2.10
N TYR A 366 -10.23 -12.93 -2.25
CA TYR A 366 -11.55 -12.45 -2.69
C TYR A 366 -11.88 -12.91 -4.11
N GLN A 367 -13.05 -13.50 -4.29
CA GLN A 367 -13.61 -13.94 -5.57
C GLN A 367 -15.04 -13.41 -5.73
N SER A 368 -15.36 -12.86 -6.88
CA SER A 368 -16.71 -12.43 -7.28
C SER A 368 -16.70 -11.90 -8.71
N LEU A 369 -17.76 -12.05 -9.47
CA LEU A 369 -17.99 -11.26 -10.68
C LEU A 369 -18.53 -9.90 -10.26
N HIS A 370 -17.98 -8.83 -10.81
CA HIS A 370 -18.48 -7.48 -10.61
C HIS A 370 -18.97 -6.92 -11.93
N THR A 371 -20.20 -6.46 -11.98
CA THR A 371 -20.75 -5.76 -13.12
C THR A 371 -21.54 -4.54 -12.68
N THR A 372 -21.50 -3.48 -13.46
CA THR A 372 -22.33 -2.29 -13.25
C THR A 372 -23.35 -2.24 -14.39
N LEU A 373 -24.62 -2.27 -14.05
CA LEU A 373 -25.74 -2.29 -14.97
C LEU A 373 -26.52 -0.97 -14.89
N ILE A 374 -27.18 -0.62 -15.98
CA ILE A 374 -28.10 0.51 -16.03
C ILE A 374 -29.46 0.02 -15.54
N GLY A 375 -29.76 0.31 -14.28
CA GLY A 375 -31.02 -0.06 -13.63
C GLY A 375 -32.18 0.85 -13.97
N PRO A 376 -33.31 0.71 -13.25
CA PRO A 376 -34.47 1.59 -13.41
C PRO A 376 -34.10 3.07 -13.29
N TYR A 377 -34.75 3.90 -14.08
CA TYR A 377 -34.52 5.38 -14.14
C TYR A 377 -33.11 5.77 -14.58
N GLY A 378 -32.36 4.90 -15.31
CA GLY A 378 -31.01 5.17 -15.79
C GLY A 378 -29.94 5.21 -14.70
N THR A 379 -30.23 4.71 -13.49
CA THR A 379 -29.26 4.71 -12.39
C THR A 379 -28.26 3.56 -12.52
N PRO A 380 -26.94 3.81 -12.42
CA PRO A 380 -25.95 2.72 -12.38
C PRO A 380 -26.07 1.91 -11.08
N VAL A 381 -26.15 0.60 -11.22
CA VAL A 381 -26.28 -0.36 -10.13
C VAL A 381 -25.16 -1.38 -10.21
N GLU A 382 -24.41 -1.56 -9.13
CA GLU A 382 -23.31 -2.53 -9.04
C GLU A 382 -23.84 -3.88 -8.53
N PHE A 383 -23.57 -4.95 -9.28
CA PHE A 383 -23.85 -6.33 -8.88
C PHE A 383 -22.57 -7.07 -8.60
N GLN A 384 -22.57 -7.87 -7.53
CA GLN A 384 -21.51 -8.78 -7.12
C GLN A 384 -22.06 -10.19 -7.07
N ILE A 385 -21.61 -11.07 -7.97
CA ILE A 385 -22.11 -12.44 -8.11
C ILE A 385 -21.02 -13.39 -7.64
N ARG A 386 -21.36 -14.37 -6.79
CA ARG A 386 -20.42 -15.33 -6.22
C ARG A 386 -21.13 -16.53 -5.59
N THR A 387 -20.42 -17.62 -5.36
CA THR A 387 -20.96 -18.76 -4.63
C THR A 387 -21.01 -18.51 -3.13
N GLN A 388 -21.67 -19.41 -2.38
CA GLN A 388 -21.74 -19.34 -0.91
C GLN A 388 -20.35 -19.44 -0.26
N ASP A 389 -19.45 -20.28 -0.78
CA ASP A 389 -18.08 -20.41 -0.26
C ASP A 389 -17.26 -19.14 -0.53
N MET A 390 -17.35 -18.58 -1.75
CA MET A 390 -16.75 -17.30 -2.09
C MET A 390 -17.31 -16.17 -1.21
N HIS A 391 -18.61 -16.25 -0.85
CA HIS A 391 -19.23 -15.27 0.03
C HIS A 391 -18.63 -15.32 1.45
N ARG A 392 -18.48 -16.52 2.02
CA ARG A 392 -17.87 -16.74 3.32
C ARG A 392 -16.41 -16.24 3.34
N THR A 393 -15.62 -16.66 2.36
CA THR A 393 -14.23 -16.19 2.22
C THR A 393 -14.15 -14.68 2.04
N ALA A 394 -15.09 -14.08 1.28
CA ALA A 394 -15.12 -12.62 1.08
C ALA A 394 -15.50 -11.83 2.33
N GLU A 395 -16.21 -12.38 3.31
CA GLU A 395 -16.59 -11.66 4.54
C GLU A 395 -15.62 -11.94 5.70
N SER A 396 -15.15 -13.19 5.85
CA SER A 396 -14.36 -13.66 7.00
C SER A 396 -12.87 -13.86 6.68
N GLY A 397 -12.46 -13.83 5.41
CA GLY A 397 -11.06 -13.94 5.01
C GLY A 397 -10.36 -15.18 5.58
N VAL A 398 -9.16 -14.99 6.13
CA VAL A 398 -8.37 -16.07 6.75
C VAL A 398 -9.12 -16.74 7.91
N ALA A 399 -9.97 -16.00 8.64
CA ALA A 399 -10.76 -16.56 9.73
C ALA A 399 -11.82 -17.58 9.26
N ALA A 400 -12.26 -17.53 8.00
CA ALA A 400 -13.19 -18.51 7.44
C ALA A 400 -12.69 -19.96 7.56
N HIS A 401 -11.37 -20.17 7.63
CA HIS A 401 -10.79 -21.51 7.74
C HIS A 401 -11.05 -22.17 9.10
N TRP A 402 -11.09 -21.40 10.20
CA TRP A 402 -11.46 -21.97 11.53
C TRP A 402 -12.92 -22.35 11.60
N LEU A 403 -13.76 -21.78 10.70
CA LEU A 403 -15.17 -22.15 10.57
C LEU A 403 -15.36 -23.59 10.00
N TYR A 404 -14.30 -24.19 9.41
CA TYR A 404 -14.38 -25.44 8.67
C TYR A 404 -13.37 -26.51 9.13
N LYS A 405 -13.25 -26.74 10.45
CA LYS A 405 -12.48 -27.89 10.98
C LYS A 405 -13.27 -29.20 10.74
N SER A 406 -13.39 -29.64 9.50
CA SER A 406 -13.73 -31.03 9.17
C SER A 406 -12.62 -31.63 8.30
N GLY A 407 -11.66 -32.26 8.96
CA GLY A 407 -10.99 -33.48 8.50
C GLY A 407 -9.99 -33.45 7.35
N GLU A 408 -9.71 -32.36 6.66
CA GLU A 408 -8.74 -32.36 5.56
C GLU A 408 -7.45 -31.62 5.90
N SER A 409 -6.34 -32.35 5.81
CA SER A 409 -4.98 -31.98 6.23
C SER A 409 -4.26 -31.00 5.28
N ASN A 410 -4.94 -30.42 4.30
CA ASN A 410 -4.34 -29.48 3.36
C ASN A 410 -4.64 -28.03 3.78
N LEU A 411 -3.58 -27.29 4.09
CA LEU A 411 -3.63 -25.83 4.25
C LEU A 411 -4.40 -25.20 3.08
N SER A 412 -5.44 -24.43 3.35
CA SER A 412 -6.19 -23.76 2.29
C SER A 412 -5.25 -22.84 1.48
N ASP A 413 -5.54 -22.68 0.19
CA ASP A 413 -4.79 -21.79 -0.72
C ASP A 413 -4.59 -20.38 -0.13
N LEU A 414 -5.58 -19.87 0.61
CA LEU A 414 -5.49 -18.59 1.29
C LEU A 414 -4.49 -18.58 2.45
N GLN A 415 -4.41 -19.65 3.22
CA GLN A 415 -3.42 -19.78 4.31
C GLN A 415 -2.01 -19.90 3.73
N GLN A 416 -1.80 -20.71 2.69
CA GLN A 416 -0.51 -20.82 2.02
C GLN A 416 -0.02 -19.48 1.50
N ARG A 417 -0.90 -18.70 0.87
CA ARG A 417 -0.59 -17.34 0.38
C ARG A 417 -0.31 -16.37 1.52
N THR A 418 -1.04 -16.46 2.62
CA THR A 418 -0.81 -15.62 3.80
C THR A 418 0.53 -15.95 4.43
N HIS A 419 0.85 -17.25 4.56
CA HIS A 419 2.14 -17.70 5.07
C HIS A 419 3.30 -17.27 4.16
N ALA A 420 3.17 -17.47 2.84
CA ALA A 420 4.18 -17.02 1.87
C ALA A 420 4.40 -15.50 1.93
N TRP A 421 3.34 -14.71 2.11
CA TRP A 421 3.44 -13.27 2.30
C TRP A 421 4.17 -12.92 3.60
N LEU A 422 3.84 -13.57 4.72
CA LEU A 422 4.53 -13.35 6.00
C LEU A 422 6.01 -13.72 5.90
N GLN A 423 6.36 -14.80 5.22
CA GLN A 423 7.75 -15.15 4.94
C GLN A 423 8.47 -14.08 4.12
N SER A 424 7.81 -13.54 3.07
CA SER A 424 8.41 -12.45 2.28
C SER A 424 8.69 -11.19 3.11
N LEU A 425 7.87 -10.91 4.12
CA LEU A 425 8.11 -9.80 5.06
C LEU A 425 9.31 -10.08 5.98
N LEU A 426 9.50 -11.33 6.41
CA LEU A 426 10.69 -11.74 7.18
C LEU A 426 11.97 -11.60 6.34
N ASP A 427 11.93 -12.00 5.07
CA ASP A 427 13.05 -11.85 4.15
C ASP A 427 13.42 -10.38 3.94
N ILE A 428 12.42 -9.51 3.76
CA ILE A 428 12.63 -8.05 3.66
C ILE A 428 13.27 -7.52 4.95
N GLN A 429 12.82 -8.00 6.13
CA GLN A 429 13.36 -7.58 7.41
C GLN A 429 14.83 -7.94 7.58
N GLN A 430 15.25 -9.15 7.17
CA GLN A 430 16.65 -9.56 7.25
C GLN A 430 17.57 -8.71 6.37
N GLN A 431 17.03 -8.17 5.27
CA GLN A 431 17.77 -7.36 4.31
C GLN A 431 17.78 -5.86 4.64
N THR A 432 16.84 -5.39 5.47
CA THR A 432 16.72 -3.97 5.87
C THR A 432 17.32 -3.75 7.26
N GLY A 433 18.29 -2.85 7.36
CA GLY A 433 18.93 -2.50 8.64
C GLY A 433 18.18 -1.41 9.44
N ASP A 434 17.18 -0.74 8.84
CA ASP A 434 16.45 0.38 9.42
C ASP A 434 14.94 0.09 9.50
N SER A 435 14.36 0.26 10.69
CA SER A 435 12.93 0.04 10.94
C SER A 435 12.03 0.98 10.15
N ALA A 436 12.47 2.21 9.85
CA ALA A 436 11.70 3.17 9.05
C ALA A 436 11.64 2.74 7.56
N GLU A 437 12.75 2.27 7.01
CA GLU A 437 12.81 1.70 5.65
C GLU A 437 11.92 0.45 5.54
N PHE A 438 11.98 -0.44 6.52
CA PHE A 438 11.13 -1.61 6.59
C PHE A 438 9.64 -1.24 6.57
N LEU A 439 9.24 -0.25 7.38
CA LEU A 439 7.85 0.23 7.42
C LEU A 439 7.39 0.78 6.07
N GLU A 440 8.25 1.53 5.36
CA GLU A 440 7.94 2.05 4.03
C GLU A 440 7.71 0.92 3.03
N HIS A 441 8.56 -0.11 3.05
CA HIS A 441 8.43 -1.29 2.19
C HIS A 441 7.13 -2.03 2.46
N VAL A 442 6.82 -2.30 3.71
CA VAL A 442 5.60 -3.04 4.09
C VAL A 442 4.34 -2.23 3.79
N LYS A 443 4.35 -0.91 3.97
CA LYS A 443 3.22 -0.05 3.57
C LYS A 443 2.88 -0.22 2.09
N VAL A 444 3.86 -0.31 1.21
CA VAL A 444 3.63 -0.54 -0.23
C VAL A 444 2.98 -1.91 -0.48
N ASP A 445 3.43 -2.95 0.20
CA ASP A 445 2.91 -4.32 0.03
C ASP A 445 1.50 -4.52 0.64
N LEU A 446 1.12 -3.69 1.60
CA LEU A 446 -0.20 -3.71 2.23
C LEU A 446 -1.28 -3.00 1.40
N PHE A 447 -0.92 -2.20 0.38
CA PHE A 447 -1.91 -1.47 -0.40
C PHE A 447 -2.74 -2.39 -1.31
N PRO A 448 -4.08 -2.19 -1.34
CA PRO A 448 -5.00 -3.12 -2.00
C PRO A 448 -5.07 -3.00 -3.53
N ASP A 449 -4.50 -1.94 -4.12
CA ASP A 449 -4.58 -1.71 -5.57
C ASP A 449 -3.45 -2.45 -6.29
N SER A 450 -3.76 -3.64 -6.81
CA SER A 450 -2.82 -4.46 -7.58
C SER A 450 -3.12 -4.42 -9.07
N VAL A 451 -2.08 -4.49 -9.89
CA VAL A 451 -2.15 -4.80 -11.32
C VAL A 451 -1.73 -6.25 -11.53
N TYR A 452 -2.44 -6.93 -12.44
CA TYR A 452 -2.18 -8.32 -12.78
C TYR A 452 -1.55 -8.36 -14.17
N VAL A 453 -0.31 -8.85 -14.23
CA VAL A 453 0.47 -8.94 -15.46
C VAL A 453 0.82 -10.40 -15.74
N PHE A 454 1.10 -10.72 -16.98
CA PHE A 454 1.35 -12.07 -17.43
C PHE A 454 2.81 -12.26 -17.83
N THR A 455 3.37 -13.41 -17.49
CA THR A 455 4.61 -13.87 -18.11
C THR A 455 4.28 -14.44 -19.50
N PRO A 456 5.26 -14.60 -20.42
CA PRO A 456 5.07 -15.27 -21.71
C PRO A 456 4.50 -16.69 -21.58
N LYS A 457 4.73 -17.35 -20.43
CA LYS A 457 4.17 -18.67 -20.10
C LYS A 457 2.78 -18.60 -19.44
N SER A 458 2.07 -17.48 -19.60
CA SER A 458 0.71 -17.25 -19.06
C SER A 458 0.60 -17.33 -17.53
N LYS A 459 1.72 -17.25 -16.78
CA LYS A 459 1.67 -17.15 -15.32
C LYS A 459 1.28 -15.74 -14.92
N ILE A 460 0.27 -15.61 -14.05
CA ILE A 460 -0.22 -14.33 -13.54
C ILE A 460 0.65 -13.88 -12.36
N ILE A 461 1.14 -12.65 -12.41
CA ILE A 461 1.89 -12.00 -11.33
C ILE A 461 1.11 -10.75 -10.90
N ALA A 462 0.81 -10.66 -9.62
CA ALA A 462 0.17 -9.49 -9.03
C ALA A 462 1.23 -8.54 -8.47
N LEU A 463 1.19 -7.29 -8.91
CA LEU A 463 2.10 -6.22 -8.49
C LEU A 463 1.30 -5.03 -7.96
N PRO A 464 1.86 -4.18 -7.09
CA PRO A 464 1.21 -2.94 -6.68
C PRO A 464 1.02 -2.01 -7.89
N ARG A 465 -0.04 -1.23 -7.87
CA ARG A 465 -0.32 -0.25 -8.92
C ARG A 465 0.82 0.77 -9.05
N GLY A 466 1.24 1.04 -10.29
CA GLY A 466 2.40 1.87 -10.59
C GLY A 466 3.72 1.11 -10.58
N ALA A 467 3.67 -0.22 -10.44
CA ALA A 467 4.85 -1.07 -10.57
C ALA A 467 5.40 -1.04 -12.00
N THR A 468 6.70 -1.25 -12.12
CA THR A 468 7.47 -1.18 -13.36
C THR A 468 8.00 -2.56 -13.77
N PRO A 469 8.54 -2.74 -14.98
CA PRO A 469 9.20 -3.98 -15.40
C PRO A 469 10.32 -4.45 -14.48
N ILE A 470 11.02 -3.53 -13.80
CA ILE A 470 12.01 -3.89 -12.79
C ILE A 470 11.35 -4.55 -11.58
N ASP A 471 10.23 -3.99 -11.08
CA ASP A 471 9.44 -4.61 -10.01
C ASP A 471 8.99 -6.02 -10.39
N PHE A 472 8.55 -6.20 -11.65
CA PHE A 472 8.16 -7.49 -12.20
C PHE A 472 9.34 -8.47 -12.23
N ALA A 473 10.51 -8.05 -12.70
CA ALA A 473 11.71 -8.89 -12.77
C ALA A 473 12.11 -9.40 -11.38
N TYR A 474 12.18 -8.53 -10.37
CA TYR A 474 12.48 -8.90 -8.98
C TYR A 474 11.38 -9.74 -8.33
N SER A 475 10.13 -9.61 -8.78
CA SER A 475 9.04 -10.46 -8.26
C SER A 475 9.21 -11.92 -8.67
N ILE A 476 9.79 -12.18 -9.85
CA ILE A 476 10.08 -13.53 -10.34
C ILE A 476 11.29 -14.10 -9.59
N HIS A 477 12.46 -13.45 -9.74
CA HIS A 477 13.70 -13.87 -9.09
C HIS A 477 14.68 -12.70 -8.99
N THR A 478 15.44 -12.60 -7.88
CA THR A 478 16.42 -11.54 -7.66
C THR A 478 17.46 -11.50 -8.78
N GLY A 479 18.00 -12.65 -9.21
CA GLY A 479 18.97 -12.72 -10.32
C GLY A 479 18.40 -12.22 -11.66
N ILE A 480 17.11 -12.39 -11.95
CA ILE A 480 16.48 -11.79 -13.14
C ILE A 480 16.45 -10.27 -12.99
N GLY A 481 16.08 -9.77 -11.80
CA GLY A 481 16.07 -8.35 -11.48
C GLY A 481 17.45 -7.72 -11.64
N ASP A 482 18.49 -8.35 -11.06
CA ASP A 482 19.86 -7.84 -11.07
C ASP A 482 20.47 -7.77 -12.50
N HIS A 483 20.10 -8.70 -13.37
CA HIS A 483 20.63 -8.80 -14.72
C HIS A 483 19.71 -8.24 -15.82
N THR A 484 18.68 -7.48 -15.46
CA THR A 484 17.72 -6.89 -16.41
C THR A 484 18.41 -5.83 -17.30
N VAL A 485 18.26 -5.97 -18.60
CA VAL A 485 18.77 -5.01 -19.61
C VAL A 485 17.63 -4.27 -20.29
N SER A 486 16.65 -5.01 -20.79
CA SER A 486 15.51 -4.44 -21.51
C SER A 486 14.24 -5.22 -21.25
N VAL A 487 13.12 -4.68 -21.73
CA VAL A 487 11.80 -5.28 -21.56
C VAL A 487 11.00 -5.16 -22.84
N THR A 488 10.20 -6.19 -23.13
CA THR A 488 9.09 -6.09 -24.10
C THR A 488 7.76 -6.20 -23.35
N ILE A 489 6.81 -5.33 -23.68
CA ILE A 489 5.45 -5.34 -23.14
C ILE A 489 4.50 -5.53 -24.32
N ASN A 490 3.70 -6.59 -24.30
CA ASN A 490 2.79 -6.96 -25.37
C ASN A 490 3.51 -7.12 -26.74
N ASN A 491 4.72 -7.68 -26.71
CA ASN A 491 5.64 -7.87 -27.85
C ASN A 491 6.22 -6.56 -28.43
N GLU A 492 6.07 -5.42 -27.75
CA GLU A 492 6.68 -4.15 -28.14
C GLU A 492 7.80 -3.76 -27.16
N PRO A 493 8.97 -3.28 -27.65
CA PRO A 493 10.02 -2.77 -26.78
C PRO A 493 9.50 -1.60 -25.93
N ALA A 494 9.79 -1.64 -24.62
CA ALA A 494 9.32 -0.62 -23.68
C ALA A 494 10.44 -0.13 -22.76
N SER A 495 10.23 1.02 -22.14
CA SER A 495 11.16 1.53 -21.14
C SER A 495 11.01 0.78 -19.81
N LEU A 496 12.13 0.55 -19.12
CA LEU A 496 12.15 -0.02 -17.76
C LEU A 496 11.37 0.82 -16.73
N ARG A 497 11.03 2.09 -17.05
CA ARG A 497 10.23 3.01 -16.22
C ARG A 497 8.73 2.97 -16.54
N THR A 498 8.31 2.23 -17.54
CA THR A 498 6.90 2.15 -17.95
C THR A 498 6.06 1.57 -16.83
N GLU A 499 4.96 2.24 -16.47
CA GLU A 499 4.00 1.69 -15.50
C GLU A 499 3.20 0.54 -16.14
N LEU A 500 3.22 -0.62 -15.49
CA LEU A 500 2.53 -1.81 -15.94
C LEU A 500 1.02 -1.68 -15.73
N ARG A 501 0.23 -2.23 -16.65
CA ARG A 501 -1.23 -2.23 -16.64
C ARG A 501 -1.79 -3.64 -16.52
N ASN A 502 -3.06 -3.74 -16.11
CA ASN A 502 -3.73 -5.03 -16.07
C ASN A 502 -3.81 -5.65 -17.47
N GLY A 503 -3.37 -6.89 -17.58
CA GLY A 503 -3.39 -7.64 -18.84
C GLY A 503 -2.11 -7.58 -19.66
N ASP A 504 -1.11 -6.76 -19.25
CA ASP A 504 0.16 -6.70 -19.96
C ASP A 504 0.91 -8.02 -19.89
N ILE A 505 1.44 -8.46 -21.03
CA ILE A 505 2.38 -9.59 -21.14
C ILE A 505 3.78 -9.00 -21.09
N VAL A 506 4.57 -9.37 -20.08
CA VAL A 506 5.88 -8.77 -19.80
C VAL A 506 6.96 -9.83 -19.98
N GLU A 507 7.92 -9.54 -20.85
CA GLU A 507 9.11 -10.36 -21.08
C GLU A 507 10.36 -9.55 -20.76
N ILE A 508 11.22 -10.10 -19.88
CA ILE A 508 12.45 -9.47 -19.44
C ILE A 508 13.64 -10.07 -20.20
N VAL A 509 14.45 -9.22 -20.77
CA VAL A 509 15.74 -9.61 -21.39
C VAL A 509 16.84 -9.38 -20.36
N THR A 510 17.66 -10.40 -20.12
CA THR A 510 18.73 -10.38 -19.13
C THR A 510 20.09 -10.58 -19.78
N ASP A 511 21.13 -9.95 -19.21
CA ASP A 511 22.53 -10.15 -19.54
C ASP A 511 23.33 -10.35 -18.25
N SER A 512 24.18 -11.36 -18.22
CA SER A 512 25.00 -11.71 -17.04
C SER A 512 25.99 -10.60 -16.64
N SER A 513 26.37 -9.73 -17.58
CA SER A 513 27.24 -8.57 -17.33
C SER A 513 26.50 -7.36 -16.76
N SER A 514 25.17 -7.31 -16.90
CA SER A 514 24.37 -6.19 -16.41
C SER A 514 24.29 -6.16 -14.87
N ARG A 515 24.19 -4.96 -14.33
CA ARG A 515 24.09 -4.71 -12.89
C ARG A 515 22.97 -3.69 -12.60
N PRO A 516 22.35 -3.74 -11.41
CA PRO A 516 21.32 -2.78 -11.01
C PRO A 516 21.83 -1.34 -11.01
N SER A 517 21.07 -0.45 -11.64
CA SER A 517 21.38 0.97 -11.63
C SER A 517 20.77 1.66 -10.40
N PRO A 518 21.50 2.55 -9.70
CA PRO A 518 20.96 3.36 -8.60
C PRO A 518 19.74 4.18 -9.01
N THR A 519 19.65 4.56 -10.28
CA THR A 519 18.51 5.33 -10.82
C THR A 519 17.19 4.56 -10.75
N TRP A 520 17.25 3.21 -10.68
CA TRP A 520 16.05 2.38 -10.55
C TRP A 520 15.28 2.64 -9.26
N LEU A 521 15.99 2.99 -8.17
CA LEU A 521 15.38 3.33 -6.88
C LEU A 521 14.39 4.52 -6.96
N SER A 522 14.53 5.37 -7.98
CA SER A 522 13.65 6.54 -8.16
C SER A 522 12.25 6.18 -8.67
N PHE A 523 12.07 5.03 -9.32
CA PHE A 523 10.81 4.66 -9.95
C PHE A 523 10.26 3.28 -9.56
N VAL A 524 11.06 2.36 -9.01
CA VAL A 524 10.57 1.08 -8.49
C VAL A 524 9.63 1.27 -7.31
N ARG A 525 8.62 0.42 -7.21
CA ARG A 525 7.55 0.51 -6.21
C ARG A 525 7.63 -0.57 -5.15
N THR A 526 8.01 -1.80 -5.51
CA THR A 526 7.98 -2.93 -4.57
C THR A 526 9.11 -2.86 -3.55
N GLY A 527 8.81 -3.24 -2.29
CA GLY A 527 9.81 -3.36 -1.22
C GLY A 527 10.90 -4.35 -1.59
N LYS A 528 10.54 -5.49 -2.20
CA LYS A 528 11.49 -6.51 -2.65
C LYS A 528 12.52 -5.97 -3.65
N ALA A 529 12.07 -5.23 -4.68
CA ALA A 529 12.97 -4.63 -5.67
C ALA A 529 13.89 -3.59 -5.02
N ARG A 530 13.35 -2.68 -4.20
CA ARG A 530 14.13 -1.66 -3.50
C ARG A 530 15.18 -2.27 -2.58
N SER A 531 14.79 -3.26 -1.77
CA SER A 531 15.72 -3.95 -0.85
C SER A 531 16.82 -4.68 -1.61
N ALA A 532 16.48 -5.45 -2.66
CA ALA A 532 17.45 -6.18 -3.46
C ALA A 532 18.44 -5.23 -4.17
N ILE A 533 17.94 -4.15 -4.79
CA ILE A 533 18.80 -3.14 -5.44
C ILE A 533 19.73 -2.50 -4.42
N ARG A 534 19.23 -2.06 -3.27
CA ARG A 534 20.08 -1.46 -2.21
C ARG A 534 21.12 -2.44 -1.68
N HIS A 535 20.72 -3.69 -1.43
CA HIS A 535 21.65 -4.74 -1.00
C HIS A 535 22.77 -4.94 -2.01
N HIS A 536 22.43 -5.07 -3.30
CA HIS A 536 23.41 -5.22 -4.39
C HIS A 536 24.36 -4.02 -4.46
N LEU A 537 23.82 -2.81 -4.39
CA LEU A 537 24.62 -1.58 -4.42
C LEU A 537 25.56 -1.45 -3.21
N ARG A 538 25.12 -1.86 -2.01
CA ARG A 538 25.96 -1.90 -0.80
C ARG A 538 27.10 -2.91 -0.94
N THR A 539 26.82 -4.06 -1.50
CA THR A 539 27.80 -5.15 -1.62
C THR A 539 28.91 -4.84 -2.64
N ILE A 540 28.55 -4.23 -3.77
CA ILE A 540 29.52 -3.93 -4.84
C ILE A 540 30.39 -2.70 -4.52
N ASN A 541 29.86 -1.72 -3.81
CA ASN A 541 30.55 -0.45 -3.56
C ASN A 541 31.23 -0.38 -2.20
N LEU A 542 31.44 -1.51 -1.55
CA LEU A 542 32.10 -1.55 -0.25
C LEU A 542 33.50 -0.90 -0.31
N PRO A 543 34.39 -1.18 -1.28
CA PRO A 543 35.72 -0.55 -1.37
C PRO A 543 35.64 0.96 -1.57
N GLU A 544 34.74 1.44 -2.42
CA GLU A 544 34.56 2.87 -2.70
C GLU A 544 33.99 3.61 -1.48
N SER A 545 33.04 2.98 -0.77
CA SER A 545 32.48 3.52 0.46
C SER A 545 33.54 3.58 1.58
N ILE A 546 34.39 2.58 1.71
CA ILE A 546 35.52 2.57 2.64
C ILE A 546 36.45 3.75 2.37
N THR A 547 36.87 3.92 1.10
CA THR A 547 37.76 5.02 0.71
C THR A 547 37.17 6.39 1.01
N LEU A 548 35.87 6.60 0.66
CA LEU A 548 35.17 7.85 0.98
C LEU A 548 35.04 8.07 2.48
N GLY A 549 34.72 7.01 3.25
CA GLY A 549 34.61 7.08 4.70
C GLY A 549 35.93 7.43 5.38
N GLN A 550 37.05 6.86 4.91
CA GLN A 550 38.39 7.21 5.37
C GLN A 550 38.69 8.69 5.13
N GLN A 551 38.41 9.22 3.94
CA GLN A 551 38.61 10.62 3.60
C GLN A 551 37.76 11.54 4.50
N LEU A 552 36.48 11.22 4.71
CA LEU A 552 35.58 12.01 5.55
C LEU A 552 35.99 12.00 7.01
N LEU A 553 36.42 10.86 7.56
CA LEU A 553 36.88 10.75 8.93
C LEU A 553 38.21 11.46 9.14
N SER A 554 39.18 11.27 8.24
CA SER A 554 40.47 11.96 8.23
C SER A 554 40.28 13.48 8.23
N GLN A 555 39.41 14.00 7.39
CA GLN A 555 39.07 15.42 7.34
C GLN A 555 38.43 15.91 8.67
N ALA A 556 37.51 15.12 9.24
CA ALA A 556 36.88 15.46 10.51
C ALA A 556 37.89 15.44 11.69
N LEU A 557 38.83 14.50 11.72
CA LEU A 557 39.92 14.46 12.73
C LEU A 557 40.85 15.62 12.57
N THR A 558 41.29 15.96 11.36
CA THR A 558 42.14 17.12 11.08
C THR A 558 41.46 18.42 11.50
N SER A 559 40.12 18.55 11.33
CA SER A 559 39.38 19.75 11.80
C SER A 559 39.35 19.89 13.31
N LEU A 560 39.56 18.80 14.05
CA LEU A 560 39.71 18.80 15.50
C LEU A 560 41.18 18.89 15.97
N GLY A 561 42.12 19.13 15.03
CA GLY A 561 43.55 19.20 15.34
C GLY A 561 44.20 17.84 15.64
N MET A 562 43.59 16.74 15.19
CA MET A 562 44.06 15.38 15.45
C MET A 562 44.76 14.79 14.22
N SER A 563 45.76 13.91 14.45
CA SER A 563 46.33 13.09 13.39
C SER A 563 45.29 12.13 12.82
N PRO A 564 45.20 11.94 11.49
CA PRO A 564 44.38 10.95 10.89
C PRO A 564 44.76 9.50 11.25
N ASP A 565 46.04 9.28 11.64
CA ASP A 565 46.51 7.96 12.05
C ASP A 565 46.01 7.63 13.44
N LEU A 566 45.19 6.59 13.54
CA LEU A 566 44.60 6.13 14.79
C LEU A 566 45.46 5.04 15.43
N GLU A 567 45.74 5.16 16.69
CA GLU A 567 46.47 4.16 17.49
C GLU A 567 45.59 2.89 17.68
N GLU A 568 46.21 1.69 17.67
CA GLU A 568 45.52 0.41 17.68
C GLU A 568 44.58 0.24 18.89
N HIS A 569 44.99 0.73 20.07
CA HIS A 569 44.17 0.69 21.28
C HIS A 569 42.89 1.58 21.19
N LEU A 570 42.96 2.70 20.47
CA LEU A 570 41.81 3.58 20.22
C LEU A 570 40.84 2.95 19.22
N ILE A 571 41.36 2.23 18.22
CA ILE A 571 40.55 1.50 17.23
C ILE A 571 39.75 0.41 17.95
N GLU A 572 40.36 -0.40 18.83
CA GLU A 572 39.64 -1.44 19.57
C GLU A 572 38.51 -0.86 20.45
N ARG A 573 38.79 0.22 21.18
CA ARG A 573 37.74 0.89 21.98
C ARG A 573 36.64 1.45 21.13
N LEU A 574 36.99 2.12 20.03
CA LEU A 574 36.03 2.69 19.10
C LEU A 574 35.12 1.63 18.48
N LEU A 575 35.68 0.48 18.09
CA LEU A 575 34.92 -0.64 17.54
C LEU A 575 33.94 -1.23 18.56
N ASN A 576 34.40 -1.45 19.80
CA ASN A 576 33.57 -1.98 20.88
C ASN A 576 32.39 -1.03 21.22
N GLU A 577 32.64 0.26 21.32
CA GLU A 577 31.60 1.26 21.63
C GLU A 577 30.70 1.58 20.44
N SER A 578 31.22 1.47 19.22
CA SER A 578 30.45 1.72 17.99
C SER A 578 29.63 0.52 17.47
N SER A 579 29.80 -0.67 18.08
CA SER A 579 29.17 -1.93 17.60
C SER A 579 29.52 -2.28 16.15
N ALA A 580 30.64 -1.80 15.63
CA ALA A 580 31.17 -2.17 14.32
C ALA A 580 32.14 -3.36 14.48
N LYS A 581 32.10 -4.32 13.56
CA LYS A 581 32.93 -5.54 13.62
C LYS A 581 34.35 -5.32 13.15
N SER A 582 34.58 -4.32 12.31
CA SER A 582 35.88 -3.95 11.77
C SER A 582 35.98 -2.45 11.46
N LEU A 583 37.21 -1.94 11.31
CA LEU A 583 37.47 -0.57 10.91
C LEU A 583 36.92 -0.27 9.51
N ASP A 584 37.02 -1.24 8.60
CA ASP A 584 36.48 -1.14 7.24
C ASP A 584 34.95 -1.02 7.25
N GLU A 585 34.24 -1.74 8.14
CA GLU A 585 32.80 -1.57 8.33
C GLU A 585 32.46 -0.18 8.85
N LEU A 586 33.25 0.35 9.77
CA LEU A 586 33.06 1.71 10.27
C LEU A 586 33.27 2.76 9.18
N TYR A 587 34.31 2.62 8.36
CA TYR A 587 34.55 3.51 7.22
C TYR A 587 33.46 3.39 6.18
N ALA A 588 33.01 2.17 5.86
CA ALA A 588 31.87 1.97 4.97
C ALA A 588 30.60 2.65 5.49
N ASP A 589 30.30 2.49 6.79
CA ASP A 589 29.16 3.15 7.44
C ASP A 589 29.24 4.67 7.35
N ILE A 590 30.43 5.25 7.44
CA ILE A 590 30.66 6.69 7.27
C ILE A 590 30.49 7.08 5.80
N GLY A 591 31.06 6.33 4.87
CA GLY A 591 31.02 6.61 3.43
C GLY A 591 29.63 6.57 2.84
N ILE A 592 28.76 5.65 3.31
CA ILE A 592 27.36 5.60 2.91
C ILE A 592 26.45 6.58 3.70
N GLY A 593 27.03 7.33 4.65
CA GLY A 593 26.30 8.33 5.44
C GLY A 593 25.43 7.77 6.59
N LYS A 594 25.60 6.50 6.94
CA LYS A 594 24.91 5.86 8.08
C LYS A 594 25.41 6.42 9.40
N ARG A 595 26.70 6.77 9.48
CA ARG A 595 27.33 7.45 10.62
C ARG A 595 27.93 8.79 10.17
N MET A 596 27.84 9.80 11.01
CA MET A 596 28.41 11.10 10.70
C MET A 596 29.89 11.14 11.11
N ALA A 597 30.78 11.42 10.17
CA ALA A 597 32.23 11.51 10.43
C ALA A 597 32.58 12.47 11.59
N ALA A 598 31.90 13.61 11.67
CA ALA A 598 32.10 14.61 12.74
C ALA A 598 31.75 14.05 14.14
N LEU A 599 30.69 13.21 14.27
CA LEU A 599 30.35 12.58 15.55
C LEU A 599 31.37 11.51 15.94
N VAL A 600 31.81 10.70 14.96
CA VAL A 600 32.85 9.68 15.19
C VAL A 600 34.17 10.34 15.58
N ALA A 601 34.55 11.42 14.89
CA ALA A 601 35.77 12.17 15.24
C ALA A 601 35.72 12.80 16.66
N ARG A 602 34.57 13.36 17.07
CA ARG A 602 34.38 13.87 18.45
C ARG A 602 34.44 12.74 19.47
N HIS A 603 33.88 11.57 19.15
CA HIS A 603 33.96 10.41 20.01
C HIS A 603 35.44 9.98 20.22
N ILE A 604 36.21 9.89 19.13
CA ILE A 604 37.65 9.60 19.17
C ILE A 604 38.40 10.65 20.00
N PHE A 605 38.05 11.94 19.86
CA PHE A 605 38.63 13.03 20.67
C PHE A 605 38.34 12.84 22.14
N GLY A 606 37.13 12.46 22.54
CA GLY A 606 36.75 12.10 23.90
C GLY A 606 37.52 10.91 24.46
N LEU A 607 37.76 9.88 23.64
CA LEU A 607 38.53 8.69 24.04
C LEU A 607 40.04 8.99 24.30
N ARG A 608 40.60 10.00 23.67
CA ARG A 608 41.98 10.47 23.93
C ARG A 608 42.12 11.32 25.19
N GLY A 609 41.04 11.55 25.97
CA GLY A 609 41.12 12.30 27.25
C GLY A 609 41.11 13.82 27.12
N GLY A 610 40.55 14.32 26.01
CA GLY A 610 40.29 15.77 25.85
C GLY A 610 39.14 16.19 26.76
N GLU A 611 39.40 17.10 27.71
CA GLU A 611 38.39 17.70 28.57
C GLU A 611 37.40 18.52 27.74
N SER A 612 36.11 18.28 28.00
CA SER A 612 34.96 19.11 27.62
C SER A 612 34.58 19.17 26.14
N ALA A 613 33.84 18.11 25.69
CA ALA A 613 33.14 18.13 24.44
C ALA A 613 31.80 18.91 24.44
N SER A 614 31.57 19.80 25.41
CA SER A 614 30.31 20.55 25.59
C SER A 614 30.35 22.03 25.17
N ALA A 615 31.43 22.51 24.55
CA ALA A 615 31.44 23.87 24.02
C ALA A 615 30.72 23.89 22.64
N PRO A 616 29.77 24.81 22.41
CA PRO A 616 29.22 25.04 21.08
C PRO A 616 30.35 25.50 20.16
N ILE A 617 30.47 24.87 18.99
CA ILE A 617 31.39 25.30 17.96
C ILE A 617 30.97 26.71 17.53
N ASP A 618 31.84 27.67 17.77
CA ASP A 618 31.69 29.01 17.24
C ASP A 618 31.81 28.94 15.72
N HIS A 619 30.70 29.07 15.01
CA HIS A 619 30.60 28.94 13.55
C HIS A 619 31.36 30.05 12.78
N ASN A 620 32.04 30.98 13.49
CA ASN A 620 32.79 32.09 12.90
C ASN A 620 34.30 31.87 12.76
N SER A 621 34.86 30.77 13.28
CA SER A 621 36.21 30.36 12.94
C SER A 621 36.21 29.26 11.88
N ALA A 622 35.77 29.60 10.67
CA ALA A 622 35.98 28.75 9.49
C ALA A 622 37.49 28.80 9.15
N ALA A 623 38.31 27.98 9.83
CA ALA A 623 39.49 27.44 9.19
C ALA A 623 39.01 26.79 7.88
N GLU A 624 39.53 27.24 6.73
CA GLU A 624 39.22 26.74 5.41
C GLU A 624 39.55 25.24 5.40
N LEU A 625 38.51 24.41 5.67
CA LEU A 625 38.62 22.97 5.55
C LEU A 625 38.84 22.64 4.09
N ASP A 626 39.90 21.89 3.78
CA ASP A 626 40.15 21.42 2.42
C ASP A 626 38.91 20.67 1.87
N PRO A 627 38.29 21.14 0.80
CA PRO A 627 37.05 20.56 0.30
C PRO A 627 37.29 19.15 -0.23
N VAL A 628 36.38 18.23 0.05
CA VAL A 628 36.43 16.86 -0.48
C VAL A 628 36.47 16.90 -2.01
N THR A 629 37.50 16.29 -2.61
CA THR A 629 37.67 16.27 -4.05
C THR A 629 36.84 15.17 -4.68
N ILE A 630 36.04 15.51 -5.70
CA ILE A 630 35.19 14.58 -6.45
C ILE A 630 35.85 14.32 -7.80
N CYS A 631 36.33 13.09 -8.03
CA CYS A 631 37.04 12.68 -9.26
C CYS A 631 36.07 11.98 -10.26
N GLY A 632 34.82 11.75 -9.91
CA GLY A 632 33.85 11.09 -10.80
C GLY A 632 33.98 9.57 -10.90
N SER A 633 34.97 8.99 -10.22
CA SER A 633 35.21 7.55 -10.11
C SER A 633 34.67 6.94 -8.81
N GLU A 634 34.08 7.74 -7.91
CA GLU A 634 33.58 7.35 -6.60
C GLU A 634 32.27 6.53 -6.66
N GLY A 635 31.87 6.13 -7.85
CA GLY A 635 30.72 5.25 -8.07
C GLY A 635 29.42 5.78 -7.46
N VAL A 636 28.74 4.93 -6.68
CA VAL A 636 27.42 5.22 -6.09
C VAL A 636 27.52 5.99 -4.79
N SER A 637 28.69 5.99 -4.16
CA SER A 637 28.90 6.72 -2.89
C SER A 637 28.84 8.23 -3.07
N VAL A 638 29.03 8.74 -4.30
CA VAL A 638 28.84 10.14 -4.68
C VAL A 638 27.82 10.27 -5.79
N GLN A 639 26.67 10.83 -5.47
CA GLN A 639 25.56 11.02 -6.42
C GLN A 639 25.41 12.50 -6.79
N LEU A 640 25.13 12.76 -8.09
CA LEU A 640 24.80 14.10 -8.54
C LEU A 640 23.32 14.37 -8.39
N ALA A 641 22.93 15.48 -7.76
CA ALA A 641 21.55 15.78 -7.47
C ALA A 641 20.72 15.98 -8.74
N PRO A 642 19.60 15.23 -8.93
CA PRO A 642 18.78 15.32 -10.14
C PRO A 642 18.03 16.66 -10.26
N CYS A 643 17.96 17.42 -9.18
CA CYS A 643 17.30 18.73 -9.18
C CYS A 643 18.12 19.81 -9.89
N CYS A 644 19.45 19.80 -9.80
CA CYS A 644 20.33 20.83 -10.36
C CYS A 644 21.36 20.31 -11.37
N LEU A 645 21.56 18.99 -11.45
CA LEU A 645 22.46 18.29 -12.37
C LEU A 645 23.81 19.01 -12.48
N PRO A 646 24.63 19.00 -11.39
CA PRO A 646 25.92 19.67 -11.37
C PRO A 646 26.88 19.05 -12.39
N ILE A 647 27.65 19.88 -13.07
CA ILE A 647 28.67 19.47 -14.05
C ILE A 647 30.02 20.10 -13.68
N PRO A 648 31.15 19.53 -14.11
CA PRO A 648 32.45 20.11 -13.85
C PRO A 648 32.53 21.59 -14.27
N GLY A 649 33.11 22.41 -13.39
CA GLY A 649 33.14 23.88 -13.54
C GLY A 649 31.96 24.62 -12.87
N ASP A 650 30.93 23.91 -12.38
CA ASP A 650 29.95 24.49 -11.47
C ASP A 650 30.52 24.55 -10.04
N ALA A 651 30.17 25.60 -9.26
CA ALA A 651 30.42 25.62 -7.83
C ALA A 651 29.49 24.62 -7.15
N ILE A 652 30.03 23.71 -6.33
CA ILE A 652 29.30 22.58 -5.76
C ILE A 652 29.34 22.56 -4.23
N ILE A 653 28.35 21.87 -3.65
CA ILE A 653 28.25 21.60 -2.22
C ILE A 653 27.68 20.18 -2.02
N GLY A 654 28.19 19.44 -1.05
CA GLY A 654 27.80 18.06 -0.78
C GLY A 654 26.85 17.97 0.42
N GLN A 655 25.80 17.15 0.31
CA GLN A 655 24.90 16.75 1.37
C GLN A 655 25.12 15.28 1.73
N LEU A 656 25.49 14.98 2.96
CA LEU A 656 25.55 13.61 3.46
C LEU A 656 24.14 13.09 3.72
N ARG A 657 23.75 12.06 3.00
CA ARG A 657 22.47 11.37 3.16
C ARG A 657 22.67 10.01 3.80
N ARG A 658 21.82 9.73 4.82
CA ARG A 658 21.82 8.43 5.48
C ARG A 658 21.56 7.30 4.47
N ASP A 659 22.39 6.28 4.45
CA ASP A 659 22.34 5.11 3.54
C ASP A 659 22.46 5.39 2.03
N GLN A 660 22.77 6.64 1.62
CA GLN A 660 22.87 7.03 0.22
C GLN A 660 24.22 7.68 -0.14
N GLY A 661 25.11 7.91 0.84
CA GLY A 661 26.40 8.56 0.63
C GLY A 661 26.28 10.08 0.44
N LEU A 662 27.12 10.62 -0.41
CA LEU A 662 27.27 12.06 -0.66
C LEU A 662 26.42 12.49 -1.87
N LEU A 663 25.42 13.34 -1.67
CA LEU A 663 24.64 13.95 -2.74
C LEU A 663 25.18 15.34 -3.06
N VAL A 664 25.69 15.54 -4.28
CA VAL A 664 26.31 16.78 -4.73
C VAL A 664 25.30 17.68 -5.42
N HIS A 665 25.18 18.90 -4.93
CA HIS A 665 24.35 19.96 -5.52
C HIS A 665 25.22 21.10 -6.05
N THR A 666 24.66 21.91 -6.97
CA THR A 666 25.24 23.21 -7.24
C THR A 666 25.03 24.15 -6.04
N SER A 667 25.98 25.03 -5.74
CA SER A 667 25.90 25.94 -4.59
C SER A 667 24.72 26.94 -4.67
N ASP A 668 24.23 27.20 -5.87
CA ASP A 668 23.09 28.07 -6.17
C ASP A 668 21.72 27.35 -6.12
N CYS A 669 21.69 26.03 -5.94
CA CYS A 669 20.45 25.23 -5.91
C CYS A 669 19.50 25.68 -4.78
N THR A 670 18.26 26.00 -5.14
CA THR A 670 17.24 26.48 -4.19
C THR A 670 16.83 25.42 -3.16
N LEU A 671 16.79 24.14 -3.57
CA LEU A 671 16.49 23.02 -2.68
C LEU A 671 17.64 22.80 -1.69
N ALA A 672 18.89 22.85 -2.16
CA ALA A 672 20.07 22.72 -1.31
C ALA A 672 20.12 23.82 -0.25
N LYS A 673 19.87 25.08 -0.62
CA LYS A 673 19.83 26.21 0.32
C LYS A 673 18.77 26.03 1.41
N ARG A 674 17.56 25.58 1.03
CA ARG A 674 16.48 25.31 2.00
C ARG A 674 16.79 24.16 2.95
N GLN A 675 17.43 23.11 2.46
CA GLN A 675 17.80 21.95 3.29
C GLN A 675 19.00 22.26 4.17
N LYS A 676 20.00 23.02 3.69
CA LYS A 676 21.15 23.46 4.50
C LYS A 676 20.73 24.32 5.69
N ALA A 677 19.69 25.14 5.53
CA ALA A 677 19.15 25.94 6.62
C ALA A 677 18.46 25.11 7.72
N LYS A 678 17.98 23.89 7.38
CA LYS A 678 17.33 22.99 8.34
C LYS A 678 18.29 22.03 9.05
N GLU A 679 19.30 21.54 8.33
CA GLU A 679 20.25 20.53 8.80
C GLU A 679 21.68 20.93 8.37
N PRO A 680 22.27 21.97 8.98
CA PRO A 680 23.58 22.49 8.57
C PRO A 680 24.70 21.46 8.72
N ASP A 681 24.63 20.60 9.75
CA ASP A 681 25.69 19.63 10.10
C ASP A 681 25.89 18.52 9.07
N ARG A 682 24.96 18.37 8.14
CA ARG A 682 25.04 17.35 7.06
C ARG A 682 25.65 17.88 5.77
N TRP A 683 26.11 19.13 5.74
CA TRP A 683 26.62 19.75 4.53
C TRP A 683 28.14 19.95 4.62
N ILE A 684 28.82 19.46 3.59
CA ILE A 684 30.30 19.54 3.50
C ILE A 684 30.72 20.32 2.24
N ALA A 685 31.87 20.96 2.33
CA ALA A 685 32.50 21.59 1.18
C ALA A 685 33.09 20.53 0.24
N VAL A 686 32.80 20.66 -1.04
CA VAL A 686 33.30 19.74 -2.09
C VAL A 686 33.84 20.51 -3.28
N LYS A 687 34.82 19.94 -3.98
CA LYS A 687 35.40 20.50 -5.21
C LYS A 687 35.53 19.43 -6.30
N TRP A 688 35.50 19.83 -7.56
CA TRP A 688 35.80 18.93 -8.67
C TRP A 688 37.30 18.60 -8.73
N GLY A 689 37.57 17.33 -9.01
CA GLY A 689 38.95 16.87 -9.30
C GLY A 689 39.41 17.32 -10.68
N THR A 690 40.71 17.17 -10.95
CA THR A 690 41.35 17.61 -12.21
C THR A 690 41.17 16.62 -13.36
N GLU A 691 41.00 15.34 -13.07
CA GLU A 691 40.84 14.29 -14.08
C GLU A 691 39.44 13.67 -14.01
N LEU A 692 38.57 14.09 -14.92
CA LEU A 692 37.16 13.62 -14.98
C LEU A 692 36.91 12.95 -16.32
N ASN A 693 37.02 11.62 -16.37
CA ASN A 693 36.87 10.80 -17.58
C ASN A 693 35.46 10.33 -17.89
N ARG A 694 34.43 11.05 -17.42
CA ARG A 694 33.02 10.71 -17.70
C ARG A 694 32.24 11.89 -18.25
N ARG A 695 31.07 11.59 -18.85
CA ARG A 695 30.10 12.61 -19.29
C ARG A 695 29.08 12.85 -18.18
N PHE A 696 28.53 14.05 -18.11
CA PHE A 696 27.63 14.51 -17.09
C PHE A 696 26.31 14.95 -17.71
N ASP A 697 25.20 14.58 -17.10
CA ASP A 697 23.87 14.96 -17.55
C ASP A 697 23.59 16.44 -17.26
N SER A 698 23.11 17.16 -18.27
CA SER A 698 22.63 18.53 -18.13
C SER A 698 21.29 18.69 -18.83
N ARG A 699 20.37 19.45 -18.24
CA ARG A 699 19.07 19.69 -18.82
C ARG A 699 19.03 21.06 -19.47
N ILE A 700 18.58 21.11 -20.73
CA ILE A 700 18.38 22.33 -21.48
C ILE A 700 16.93 22.46 -21.93
N LYS A 701 16.46 23.69 -21.93
CA LYS A 701 15.12 24.08 -22.34
C LYS A 701 15.20 25.04 -23.51
N LEU A 702 14.54 24.71 -24.60
CA LEU A 702 14.47 25.49 -25.81
C LEU A 702 13.06 26.02 -26.03
N LEU A 703 12.94 27.27 -26.42
CA LEU A 703 11.74 27.84 -27.00
C LEU A 703 11.97 27.92 -28.51
N ILE A 704 11.13 27.22 -29.27
CA ILE A 704 11.27 27.07 -30.73
C ILE A 704 9.97 27.45 -31.43
N ASN A 705 10.09 27.89 -32.69
CA ASN A 705 8.95 27.96 -33.60
C ASN A 705 8.59 26.55 -34.07
N ASN A 706 7.29 26.22 -34.13
CA ASN A 706 6.87 24.90 -34.61
C ASN A 706 6.98 24.78 -36.13
N GLU A 707 8.19 24.52 -36.60
CA GLU A 707 8.51 24.33 -38.00
C GLU A 707 8.84 22.86 -38.31
N LYS A 708 8.50 22.42 -39.52
CA LYS A 708 8.84 21.05 -39.95
C LYS A 708 10.36 20.82 -39.89
N GLY A 709 10.77 19.76 -39.20
CA GLY A 709 12.17 19.34 -39.08
C GLY A 709 13.01 20.10 -38.06
N ILE A 710 12.44 21.02 -37.24
CA ILE A 710 13.21 21.77 -36.24
C ILE A 710 13.86 20.84 -35.20
N LEU A 711 13.16 19.80 -34.76
CA LEU A 711 13.70 18.81 -33.82
C LEU A 711 14.90 18.08 -34.39
N ALA A 712 14.83 17.69 -35.68
CA ALA A 712 15.93 17.01 -36.34
C ALA A 712 17.19 17.92 -36.50
N ARG A 713 16.99 19.20 -36.83
CA ARG A 713 18.08 20.20 -36.91
C ARG A 713 18.77 20.42 -35.57
N VAL A 714 17.98 20.58 -34.52
CA VAL A 714 18.49 20.74 -33.16
C VAL A 714 19.20 19.49 -32.66
N ALA A 715 18.65 18.29 -32.94
CA ALA A 715 19.29 17.03 -32.54
C ALA A 715 20.62 16.79 -33.32
N ALA A 716 20.69 17.14 -34.61
CA ALA A 716 21.92 17.06 -35.40
C ALA A 716 23.00 17.99 -34.81
N GLU A 717 22.67 19.24 -34.50
CA GLU A 717 23.62 20.19 -33.92
C GLU A 717 24.15 19.77 -32.56
N ILE A 718 23.29 19.14 -31.72
CA ILE A 718 23.72 18.55 -30.45
C ILE A 718 24.69 17.40 -30.68
N GLY A 719 24.42 16.53 -31.66
CA GLY A 719 25.32 15.41 -32.05
C GLY A 719 26.66 15.89 -32.60
N GLU A 720 26.67 16.90 -33.50
CA GLU A 720 27.88 17.52 -34.04
C GLU A 720 28.72 18.21 -32.96
N SER A 721 28.09 18.66 -31.88
CA SER A 721 28.77 19.22 -30.70
C SER A 721 29.34 18.16 -29.74
N ASP A 722 29.52 16.90 -30.16
CA ASP A 722 29.99 15.77 -29.32
C ASP A 722 29.20 15.57 -28.02
N ALA A 723 27.90 15.80 -28.06
CA ALA A 723 27.00 15.57 -26.94
C ALA A 723 25.96 14.49 -27.26
N ASN A 724 25.69 13.59 -26.31
CA ASN A 724 24.68 12.56 -26.47
C ASN A 724 23.34 13.05 -25.87
N ILE A 725 22.24 12.71 -26.54
CA ILE A 725 20.89 13.03 -26.06
C ILE A 725 20.35 11.80 -25.31
N THR A 726 20.04 11.96 -24.01
CA THR A 726 19.48 10.88 -23.18
C THR A 726 17.97 10.96 -23.04
N TYR A 727 17.39 12.16 -23.20
CA TYR A 727 15.95 12.36 -23.10
C TYR A 727 15.50 13.58 -23.92
N VAL A 728 14.34 13.46 -24.57
CA VAL A 728 13.64 14.55 -25.25
C VAL A 728 12.20 14.59 -24.77
N GLY A 729 11.73 15.76 -24.36
CA GLY A 729 10.34 16.01 -23.99
C GLY A 729 9.83 17.25 -24.69
N MET A 730 8.57 17.23 -25.12
CA MET A 730 7.88 18.37 -25.69
C MET A 730 6.63 18.69 -24.86
N ASP A 731 6.49 19.92 -24.40
CA ASP A 731 5.26 20.40 -23.75
C ASP A 731 4.36 21.01 -24.82
N GLU A 732 3.18 20.44 -25.02
CA GLU A 732 2.16 20.98 -25.90
C GLU A 732 1.35 22.07 -25.17
N ASP A 733 1.64 23.31 -25.47
CA ASP A 733 0.76 24.42 -25.06
C ASP A 733 -0.23 24.68 -26.21
N LYS A 734 -1.52 24.44 -26.00
CA LYS A 734 -2.55 24.40 -27.04
C LYS A 734 -2.79 25.71 -27.76
N ASP A 735 -2.25 26.82 -27.25
CA ASP A 735 -2.57 28.18 -27.73
C ASP A 735 -1.36 29.02 -28.20
N ASN A 736 -0.13 28.47 -28.21
CA ASN A 736 1.07 29.26 -28.55
C ASN A 736 1.77 28.80 -29.82
N VAL A 737 2.16 29.77 -30.65
CA VAL A 737 3.05 29.60 -31.83
C VAL A 737 4.45 29.10 -31.43
N LEU A 738 4.82 29.22 -30.16
CA LEU A 738 6.11 28.82 -29.61
C LEU A 738 5.97 27.52 -28.81
N HIS A 739 6.69 26.49 -29.21
CA HIS A 739 6.74 25.20 -28.50
C HIS A 739 7.97 25.12 -27.61
N GLN A 740 7.81 24.42 -26.47
CA GLN A 740 8.89 24.20 -25.53
C GLN A 740 9.46 22.79 -25.66
N LEU A 741 10.74 22.68 -26.04
CA LEU A 741 11.48 21.42 -26.03
C LEU A 741 12.41 21.35 -24.82
N ARG A 742 12.44 20.19 -24.17
CA ARG A 742 13.41 19.87 -23.12
C ARG A 742 14.30 18.72 -23.57
N PHE A 743 15.60 18.91 -23.45
CA PHE A 743 16.58 17.86 -23.70
C PHE A 743 17.37 17.61 -22.42
N THR A 744 17.62 16.35 -22.11
CA THR A 744 18.71 15.96 -21.21
C THR A 744 19.87 15.49 -22.10
N ILE A 745 21.01 16.13 -21.96
CA ILE A 745 22.20 15.91 -22.80
C ILE A 745 23.41 15.58 -21.93
N GLN A 746 24.32 14.80 -22.47
CA GLN A 746 25.57 14.43 -21.80
C GLN A 746 26.72 15.31 -22.31
N VAL A 747 27.31 16.06 -21.38
CA VAL A 747 28.42 16.99 -21.65
C VAL A 747 29.65 16.65 -20.80
N LYS A 748 30.81 17.11 -21.21
CA LYS A 748 32.09 16.91 -20.49
C LYS A 748 32.18 17.85 -19.28
N ASP A 749 31.94 19.13 -19.53
CA ASP A 749 32.07 20.21 -18.54
C ASP A 749 31.22 21.44 -18.91
N ARG A 750 31.36 22.49 -18.13
CA ARG A 750 30.65 23.78 -18.33
C ARG A 750 31.11 24.49 -19.63
N VAL A 751 32.36 24.34 -20.07
CA VAL A 751 32.89 24.95 -21.30
C VAL A 751 32.27 24.28 -22.51
N HIS A 752 32.24 22.95 -22.51
CA HIS A 752 31.58 22.14 -23.56
C HIS A 752 30.10 22.49 -23.66
N LEU A 753 29.36 22.57 -22.52
CA LEU A 753 27.96 22.98 -22.52
C LEU A 753 27.76 24.38 -23.09
N ALA A 754 28.65 25.34 -22.74
CA ALA A 754 28.55 26.72 -23.26
C ALA A 754 28.79 26.79 -24.76
N GLY A 755 29.69 25.96 -25.32
CA GLY A 755 29.89 25.79 -26.75
C GLY A 755 28.65 25.28 -27.46
N LEU A 756 28.10 24.18 -26.96
CA LEU A 756 26.87 23.57 -27.46
C LEU A 756 25.67 24.56 -27.43
N LEU A 757 25.47 25.28 -26.33
CA LEU A 757 24.41 26.28 -26.26
C LEU A 757 24.53 27.39 -27.27
N ARG A 758 25.76 27.80 -27.62
CA ARG A 758 26.03 28.79 -28.66
C ARG A 758 25.72 28.24 -30.06
N ASN A 759 26.05 27.01 -30.32
CA ASN A 759 25.80 26.36 -31.61
C ASN A 759 24.29 26.14 -31.81
N VAL A 760 23.61 25.54 -30.87
CA VAL A 760 22.14 25.31 -30.94
C VAL A 760 21.38 26.63 -31.07
N ARG A 761 21.86 27.75 -30.48
CA ARG A 761 21.22 29.07 -30.61
C ARG A 761 21.28 29.62 -32.07
N ARG A 762 22.20 29.14 -32.90
CA ARG A 762 22.31 29.54 -34.30
C ARG A 762 21.36 28.80 -35.22
N VAL A 763 20.74 27.71 -34.75
CA VAL A 763 19.77 26.94 -35.52
C VAL A 763 18.52 27.81 -35.78
N ALA A 764 18.17 27.95 -37.07
CA ALA A 764 16.99 28.71 -37.45
C ALA A 764 15.72 28.12 -36.84
N GLY A 765 14.91 28.97 -36.21
CA GLY A 765 13.68 28.58 -35.47
C GLY A 765 13.91 28.40 -33.97
N VAL A 766 15.10 28.52 -33.43
CA VAL A 766 15.38 28.54 -32.00
C VAL A 766 15.36 29.99 -31.48
N ASN A 767 14.37 30.34 -30.68
CA ASN A 767 14.19 31.69 -30.14
C ASN A 767 14.96 31.91 -28.85
N ARG A 768 14.95 30.91 -27.96
CA ARG A 768 15.63 30.99 -26.67
C ARG A 768 16.11 29.63 -26.23
N ILE A 769 17.29 29.60 -25.65
CA ILE A 769 17.87 28.41 -25.03
C ILE A 769 18.32 28.74 -23.61
N LEU A 770 18.02 27.87 -22.66
CA LEU A 770 18.37 28.02 -21.26
C LEU A 770 18.82 26.68 -20.69
N ARG A 771 19.84 26.69 -19.83
CA ARG A 771 20.07 25.54 -18.94
C ARG A 771 18.99 25.52 -17.86
N GLU A 772 18.25 24.43 -17.75
CA GLU A 772 17.22 24.27 -16.73
C GLU A 772 17.87 23.83 -15.41
N ARG A 773 17.78 24.67 -14.39
CA ARG A 773 18.12 24.39 -13.01
C ARG A 773 16.85 24.55 -12.20
N SER A 774 16.43 23.55 -11.43
CA SER A 774 15.18 23.56 -10.64
C SER A 774 15.26 24.44 -9.40
#